data_8f320dba5945816d00be647952cdf40a
#
_entry.id   8f320dba5945816d00be647952cdf40a
#
_cell.length_a   1.000
_cell.length_b   1.000
_cell.length_c   1.000
_cell.angle_alpha   90.00
_cell.angle_beta   90.00
_cell.angle_gamma   90.00
#
_symmetry.space_group_name_H-M   'P 1'
#
loop_
_entity.id
_entity.type
_entity.pdbx_description
1 polymer ?
#
loop_
_entity_poly.entity_id
_entity_poly.type
_entity_poly.pdbx_seq_one_letter_code
_entity_poly.pdbx_strand_id
1 'polypeptide(L)'
;MTSKKSTGKLEVDVQKLRDEGCWKKLIELTEGGKVGINDQLANFLLGEAKLEQYLEDHTPYDAANQTHAELKNGLQEAKQYLTLPAGIEGSRTTGSMDAQLLLAKLHFACGEYIEALQFLSEAGLDQLTEKPLPVRSLKIIAESFAVQALALEKIPPGSTYGKNNDSREQQILRSMEIAGDIALLYLQEQDKLQGQSNWSISTTGSNSPLPPLTEQRIGMLLETALLRAPLIHIKAQRWNEAIARYRTVLRAMESSATQTLRLTFARQLAEVLLRKVCQANYGAVGSKGPNSHWKSKYYSGSSLFSPRDVNEEVFLLILLSEAMAVRDAVLSQSPEFRELRKASMRNATVVYDLLIVCCIQHGQTAMLCESLERALKFSFEDAHIWSQFSYSLIAAGKFNKAVLVLKEVARLCPQNPLPCLMAAKVCLEHLNLVDDGFNLASEATKRAEAQDSNVAARACLIKGIASFIKWRQSRIQPLKQNWMAVCLKSLCDAAEHDPNDHLVHFYLALTHAFCRQVSQALAEVRMALRLRGEHLPSLLLLSLLLSTPAASPSSQMSSSSNASIDDEEESHVNQCQGALSLAEATLEEYPNNFDLLYIKTLLEERCFGGEVALGTAKHMLALWKQLYEDSSSSGANVTSENNPNVSHSYSNYDTRSLAMSAVSAQHISEANERESSIYAQSVAAARAEQALSDVTSSMCSSLPKPGPAWQVQLKIWLLTGELYVRLGKCEEALACAQEAAILSPASHHVMYLRGLIHETKNEFADAKTYFKNATSLSPFHIPSLQHLGLCVHYLGSHRLAEKTLRETVRLDPVAETSWYNLGKVLEAMGDYDLAARSYSTALEVQQSSPIAPFSAVPLCFE
;
A
#
# COMPACT_ATOMS: atom_id res chain seq x y z
N MET A 1 44.70 -53.63 -33.20
CA MET A 1 44.00 -53.24 -31.94
C MET A 1 44.08 -51.74 -31.60
N THR A 2 44.86 -50.93 -32.27
CA THR A 2 45.02 -49.48 -32.04
C THR A 2 43.93 -48.64 -32.71
N SER A 3 43.30 -49.12 -33.79
CA SER A 3 42.28 -48.38 -34.54
C SER A 3 40.89 -48.30 -33.81
N LYS A 4 40.50 -49.37 -33.08
CA LYS A 4 39.24 -49.41 -32.34
C LYS A 4 39.25 -48.51 -31.05
N LYS A 5 40.44 -48.24 -30.48
CA LYS A 5 40.57 -47.31 -29.32
C LYS A 5 40.52 -45.85 -29.74
N SER A 6 40.92 -45.50 -30.97
CA SER A 6 40.89 -44.12 -31.46
C SER A 6 39.46 -43.72 -31.92
N THR A 7 38.69 -44.61 -32.50
CA THR A 7 37.31 -44.37 -32.89
C THR A 7 36.38 -44.12 -31.67
N GLY A 8 36.49 -44.95 -30.62
CA GLY A 8 35.68 -44.75 -29.42
C GLY A 8 35.97 -43.43 -28.64
N LYS A 9 37.20 -42.92 -28.69
CA LYS A 9 37.55 -41.64 -28.10
C LYS A 9 36.97 -40.48 -28.91
N LEU A 10 36.99 -40.58 -30.22
CA LEU A 10 36.42 -39.62 -31.16
C LEU A 10 34.88 -39.54 -31.05
N GLU A 11 34.19 -40.67 -30.89
CA GLU A 11 32.73 -40.70 -30.66
C GLU A 11 32.36 -40.01 -29.35
N VAL A 12 33.13 -40.19 -28.30
CA VAL A 12 32.93 -39.50 -27.01
C VAL A 12 33.16 -37.99 -27.16
N ASP A 13 34.22 -37.58 -27.86
CA ASP A 13 34.53 -36.17 -28.08
C ASP A 13 33.42 -35.49 -28.95
N VAL A 14 32.94 -36.16 -29.97
CA VAL A 14 31.83 -35.69 -30.83
C VAL A 14 30.52 -35.53 -30.01
N GLN A 15 30.21 -36.55 -29.19
CA GLN A 15 29.02 -36.46 -28.32
C GLN A 15 29.13 -35.33 -27.32
N LYS A 16 30.33 -35.12 -26.76
CA LYS A 16 30.59 -34.01 -25.84
C LYS A 16 30.38 -32.65 -26.51
N LEU A 17 30.92 -32.46 -27.71
CA LEU A 17 30.72 -31.22 -28.48
C LEU A 17 29.25 -30.99 -28.85
N ARG A 18 28.50 -32.06 -29.13
CA ARG A 18 27.04 -32.03 -29.35
C ARG A 18 26.26 -31.58 -28.12
N ASP A 19 26.62 -32.14 -26.96
CA ASP A 19 25.98 -31.81 -25.65
C ASP A 19 26.31 -30.40 -25.19
N GLU A 20 27.56 -29.91 -25.52
CA GLU A 20 28.01 -28.54 -25.22
C GLU A 20 27.53 -27.49 -26.23
N GLY A 21 26.93 -27.87 -27.37
CA GLY A 21 26.46 -26.95 -28.41
C GLY A 21 27.58 -26.24 -29.18
N CYS A 22 28.78 -26.84 -29.26
CA CYS A 22 29.94 -26.27 -29.94
C CYS A 22 29.90 -26.59 -31.45
N TRP A 23 28.90 -26.05 -32.17
CA TRP A 23 28.61 -26.40 -33.56
C TRP A 23 29.75 -26.11 -34.54
N LYS A 24 30.43 -24.96 -34.42
CA LYS A 24 31.52 -24.57 -35.29
C LYS A 24 32.68 -25.59 -35.26
N LYS A 25 33.05 -26.05 -34.05
CA LYS A 25 34.09 -27.07 -33.89
C LYS A 25 33.61 -28.44 -34.41
N LEU A 26 32.34 -28.75 -34.30
CA LEU A 26 31.75 -29.98 -34.80
C LEU A 26 31.81 -30.02 -36.35
N ILE A 27 31.51 -28.92 -37.02
CA ILE A 27 31.62 -28.77 -38.48
C ILE A 27 33.06 -28.94 -38.93
N GLU A 28 34.01 -28.25 -38.29
CA GLU A 28 35.46 -28.38 -38.61
C GLU A 28 35.99 -29.80 -38.43
N LEU A 29 35.51 -30.54 -37.42
CA LEU A 29 35.91 -31.95 -37.23
C LEU A 29 35.29 -32.88 -38.25
N THR A 30 34.07 -32.65 -38.72
CA THR A 30 33.34 -33.49 -39.67
C THR A 30 33.80 -33.22 -41.12
N GLU A 31 33.99 -31.96 -41.51
CA GLU A 31 34.49 -31.57 -42.82
C GLU A 31 35.99 -31.89 -43.02
N GLY A 32 36.78 -31.89 -41.92
CA GLY A 32 38.22 -32.17 -41.97
C GLY A 32 38.60 -33.61 -42.32
N GLY A 33 37.67 -34.51 -42.61
CA GLY A 33 37.92 -35.88 -43.11
C GLY A 33 38.71 -36.79 -42.15
N LYS A 34 38.97 -36.39 -40.92
CA LYS A 34 39.79 -37.16 -39.94
C LYS A 34 39.01 -38.26 -39.23
N VAL A 35 37.71 -38.40 -39.57
CA VAL A 35 36.83 -39.25 -38.82
C VAL A 35 36.46 -40.42 -39.71
N GLY A 36 36.92 -41.63 -39.40
CA GLY A 36 36.45 -42.91 -39.96
C GLY A 36 35.03 -43.23 -39.43
N ILE A 37 34.14 -42.26 -39.45
CA ILE A 37 32.71 -42.36 -39.12
C ILE A 37 31.98 -42.85 -40.36
N ASN A 38 30.92 -43.65 -40.13
CA ASN A 38 29.99 -44.08 -41.15
C ASN A 38 29.45 -42.86 -41.88
N ASP A 39 29.45 -42.79 -43.23
CA ASP A 39 29.02 -41.61 -44.01
C ASP A 39 27.63 -41.10 -43.62
N GLN A 40 26.76 -41.98 -43.15
CA GLN A 40 25.42 -41.62 -42.67
C GLN A 40 25.43 -40.82 -41.36
N LEU A 41 26.29 -41.20 -40.39
CA LEU A 41 26.46 -40.50 -39.12
C LEU A 41 27.15 -39.16 -39.35
N ALA A 42 28.13 -39.11 -40.28
CA ALA A 42 28.81 -37.85 -40.60
C ALA A 42 27.83 -36.85 -41.26
N ASN A 43 27.01 -37.31 -42.20
CA ASN A 43 25.95 -36.46 -42.80
C ASN A 43 24.91 -35.97 -41.77
N PHE A 44 24.49 -36.84 -40.86
CA PHE A 44 23.56 -36.44 -39.75
C PHE A 44 24.17 -35.36 -38.87
N LEU A 45 25.44 -35.55 -38.41
CA LEU A 45 26.12 -34.61 -37.54
C LEU A 45 26.36 -33.25 -38.23
N LEU A 46 26.71 -33.28 -39.51
CA LEU A 46 26.91 -32.06 -40.28
C LEU A 46 25.59 -31.30 -40.50
N GLY A 47 24.52 -32.01 -40.81
CA GLY A 47 23.21 -31.45 -40.98
C GLY A 47 22.66 -30.84 -39.70
N GLU A 48 22.82 -31.55 -38.60
CA GLU A 48 22.46 -31.02 -37.26
C GLU A 48 23.24 -29.76 -36.90
N ALA A 49 24.55 -29.79 -37.06
CA ALA A 49 25.44 -28.66 -36.70
C ALA A 49 25.16 -27.42 -37.56
N LYS A 50 24.94 -27.57 -38.89
CA LYS A 50 24.58 -26.45 -39.76
C LYS A 50 23.18 -25.89 -39.48
N LEU A 51 22.23 -26.73 -39.12
CA LEU A 51 20.87 -26.29 -38.72
C LEU A 51 20.92 -25.48 -37.45
N GLU A 52 21.52 -26.05 -36.39
CA GLU A 52 21.53 -25.35 -35.05
C GLU A 52 22.36 -24.08 -35.08
N GLN A 53 23.52 -24.08 -35.77
CA GLN A 53 24.34 -22.88 -35.94
C GLN A 53 23.59 -21.77 -36.65
N TYR A 54 22.88 -22.12 -37.74
CA TYR A 54 22.09 -21.13 -38.47
C TYR A 54 20.97 -20.55 -37.64
N LEU A 55 20.28 -21.38 -36.84
CA LEU A 55 19.19 -20.95 -35.96
C LEU A 55 19.69 -20.13 -34.74
N GLU A 56 20.95 -20.35 -34.29
CA GLU A 56 21.56 -19.52 -33.25
C GLU A 56 21.99 -18.16 -33.80
N ASP A 57 22.56 -18.10 -35.01
CA ASP A 57 22.99 -16.86 -35.65
C ASP A 57 21.78 -16.02 -36.18
N HIS A 58 20.68 -16.68 -36.55
CA HIS A 58 19.47 -16.06 -37.11
C HIS A 58 18.25 -16.52 -36.31
N THR A 59 17.91 -15.81 -35.27
CA THR A 59 16.74 -16.13 -34.46
C THR A 59 15.47 -16.01 -35.30
N PRO A 60 14.70 -17.11 -35.52
CA PRO A 60 13.53 -17.11 -36.44
C PRO A 60 12.37 -16.26 -35.97
N TYR A 61 12.46 -15.58 -34.87
CA TYR A 61 11.40 -14.79 -34.25
C TYR A 61 11.58 -13.27 -34.38
N ASP A 62 12.73 -12.79 -34.83
CA ASP A 62 12.90 -11.42 -35.34
C ASP A 62 12.30 -11.24 -36.75
N ALA A 63 11.34 -12.12 -37.08
CA ALA A 63 10.67 -12.27 -38.35
C ALA A 63 9.82 -11.07 -38.84
N ALA A 64 9.96 -9.90 -38.25
CA ALA A 64 9.46 -8.68 -38.86
C ALA A 64 10.30 -8.24 -40.06
N ASN A 65 11.56 -8.74 -40.20
CA ASN A 65 12.51 -8.23 -41.17
C ASN A 65 13.15 -9.26 -42.11
N GLN A 66 12.89 -10.57 -41.94
CA GLN A 66 13.44 -11.62 -42.84
C GLN A 66 12.33 -12.31 -43.66
N THR A 67 12.54 -12.38 -44.96
CA THR A 67 11.62 -13.09 -45.83
C THR A 67 11.78 -14.61 -45.70
N HIS A 68 10.71 -15.38 -45.70
CA HIS A 68 10.73 -16.86 -45.69
C HIS A 68 11.64 -17.45 -46.78
N ALA A 69 11.87 -16.72 -47.89
CA ALA A 69 12.75 -17.14 -48.96
C ALA A 69 14.25 -17.12 -48.55
N GLU A 70 14.67 -16.16 -47.75
CA GLU A 70 16.06 -16.08 -47.26
C GLU A 70 16.38 -17.19 -46.26
N LEU A 71 15.42 -17.50 -45.38
CA LEU A 71 15.53 -18.64 -44.47
C LEU A 71 15.62 -19.98 -45.20
N LYS A 72 14.80 -20.17 -46.24
CA LYS A 72 14.87 -21.39 -47.09
C LYS A 72 16.22 -21.54 -47.76
N ASN A 73 16.78 -20.48 -48.30
CA ASN A 73 18.07 -20.53 -48.97
C ASN A 73 19.23 -20.85 -47.97
N GLY A 74 19.22 -20.23 -46.77
CA GLY A 74 20.23 -20.48 -45.76
C GLY A 74 20.18 -21.86 -45.14
N LEU A 75 19.01 -22.50 -45.10
CA LEU A 75 18.80 -23.83 -44.53
C LEU A 75 18.86 -24.95 -45.57
N GLN A 76 19.05 -24.64 -46.88
CA GLN A 76 19.02 -25.62 -47.97
C GLN A 76 20.16 -26.67 -47.83
N GLU A 77 21.35 -26.28 -47.43
CA GLU A 77 22.45 -27.21 -47.19
C GLU A 77 22.16 -28.15 -46.00
N ALA A 78 21.66 -27.62 -44.89
CA ALA A 78 21.27 -28.44 -43.74
C ALA A 78 20.21 -29.47 -44.13
N LYS A 79 19.23 -29.05 -44.95
CA LYS A 79 18.18 -29.94 -45.48
C LYS A 79 18.75 -31.10 -46.32
N GLN A 80 19.68 -30.83 -47.21
CA GLN A 80 20.34 -31.87 -48.00
C GLN A 80 21.03 -32.90 -47.14
N TYR A 81 21.83 -32.48 -46.14
CA TYR A 81 22.54 -33.39 -45.26
C TYR A 81 21.58 -34.18 -44.32
N LEU A 82 20.44 -33.66 -43.89
CA LEU A 82 19.47 -34.34 -43.01
C LEU A 82 18.56 -35.31 -43.80
N THR A 83 18.30 -35.09 -45.08
CA THR A 83 17.44 -35.97 -45.88
C THR A 83 18.13 -37.33 -46.22
N LEU A 84 19.45 -37.38 -46.30
CA LEU A 84 20.19 -38.60 -46.58
C LEU A 84 20.01 -39.67 -45.48
N PRO A 85 20.20 -39.38 -44.18
CA PRO A 85 19.98 -40.36 -43.12
C PRO A 85 18.47 -40.64 -42.85
N ALA A 86 17.56 -39.72 -43.17
CA ALA A 86 16.12 -39.87 -42.98
C ALA A 86 15.45 -40.81 -43.97
N GLY A 87 16.02 -40.99 -45.20
CA GLY A 87 15.46 -41.73 -46.33
C GLY A 87 15.65 -43.24 -46.31
N ILE A 88 16.17 -43.85 -45.27
CA ILE A 88 16.43 -45.30 -45.22
C ILE A 88 15.19 -46.02 -44.66
N GLU A 89 14.32 -46.51 -45.59
CA GLU A 89 13.20 -47.35 -45.23
C GLU A 89 13.66 -48.64 -44.54
N GLY A 90 13.25 -48.84 -43.29
CA GLY A 90 13.41 -50.09 -42.55
C GLY A 90 14.44 -50.10 -41.42
N SER A 91 15.29 -49.10 -41.23
CA SER A 91 16.24 -49.01 -40.10
C SER A 91 15.74 -48.00 -39.04
N ARG A 92 15.02 -48.47 -38.06
CA ARG A 92 14.70 -47.67 -36.85
C ARG A 92 15.95 -47.51 -35.94
N THR A 93 17.02 -46.98 -36.50
CA THR A 93 18.18 -46.55 -35.70
C THR A 93 17.85 -45.20 -35.07
N THR A 94 18.36 -44.92 -33.88
CA THR A 94 18.15 -43.65 -33.16
C THR A 94 18.57 -42.44 -34.03
N GLY A 95 19.54 -42.56 -34.90
CA GLY A 95 20.01 -41.47 -35.79
C GLY A 95 19.04 -41.12 -36.93
N SER A 96 18.27 -42.09 -37.46
CA SER A 96 17.25 -41.82 -38.49
C SER A 96 16.04 -41.07 -37.93
N MET A 97 15.65 -41.41 -36.72
CA MET A 97 14.54 -40.73 -36.04
C MET A 97 14.91 -39.29 -35.66
N ASP A 98 16.09 -39.08 -35.08
CA ASP A 98 16.57 -37.73 -34.74
C ASP A 98 16.66 -36.84 -35.99
N ALA A 99 17.07 -37.41 -37.17
CA ALA A 99 17.12 -36.70 -38.45
C ALA A 99 15.70 -36.25 -38.94
N GLN A 100 14.69 -37.11 -38.82
CA GLN A 100 13.31 -36.74 -39.15
C GLN A 100 12.77 -35.65 -38.23
N LEU A 101 13.07 -35.70 -36.92
CA LEU A 101 12.68 -34.68 -35.95
C LEU A 101 13.35 -33.34 -36.25
N LEU A 102 14.63 -33.34 -36.62
CA LEU A 102 15.37 -32.11 -36.99
C LEU A 102 14.85 -31.54 -38.33
N LEU A 103 14.45 -32.40 -39.30
CA LEU A 103 13.78 -31.95 -40.53
C LEU A 103 12.44 -31.28 -40.24
N ALA A 104 11.66 -31.81 -39.31
CA ALA A 104 10.43 -31.15 -38.85
C ALA A 104 10.71 -29.75 -38.23
N LYS A 105 11.76 -29.62 -37.42
CA LYS A 105 12.19 -28.32 -36.89
C LYS A 105 12.61 -27.35 -38.00
N LEU A 106 13.33 -27.82 -39.01
CA LEU A 106 13.73 -27.05 -40.17
C LEU A 106 12.52 -26.55 -40.99
N HIS A 107 11.57 -27.44 -41.33
CA HIS A 107 10.35 -27.06 -42.05
C HIS A 107 9.49 -26.07 -41.26
N PHE A 108 9.40 -26.23 -39.93
CA PHE A 108 8.75 -25.26 -39.05
C PHE A 108 9.42 -23.89 -39.12
N ALA A 109 10.76 -23.81 -39.05
CA ALA A 109 11.51 -22.58 -39.20
C ALA A 109 11.28 -21.91 -40.57
N CYS A 110 11.12 -22.69 -41.62
CA CYS A 110 10.77 -22.21 -42.98
C CYS A 110 9.30 -21.77 -43.13
N GLY A 111 8.43 -21.96 -42.13
CA GLY A 111 6.99 -21.64 -42.18
C GLY A 111 6.16 -22.74 -42.88
N GLU A 112 6.73 -23.90 -43.18
CA GLU A 112 6.09 -25.07 -43.83
C GLU A 112 5.47 -25.98 -42.76
N TYR A 113 4.37 -25.50 -42.10
CA TYR A 113 3.81 -26.16 -40.91
C TYR A 113 3.20 -27.53 -41.18
N ILE A 114 2.59 -27.73 -42.35
CA ILE A 114 1.96 -29.00 -42.73
C ILE A 114 3.03 -30.08 -42.94
N GLU A 115 4.11 -29.73 -43.63
CA GLU A 115 5.23 -30.64 -43.87
C GLU A 115 5.95 -31.00 -42.57
N ALA A 116 6.12 -30.01 -41.67
CA ALA A 116 6.68 -30.26 -40.34
C ALA A 116 5.85 -31.30 -39.56
N LEU A 117 4.51 -31.23 -39.61
CA LEU A 117 3.63 -32.21 -38.95
C LEU A 117 3.68 -33.61 -39.62
N GLN A 118 3.87 -33.67 -40.92
CA GLN A 118 4.08 -34.94 -41.63
C GLN A 118 5.34 -35.66 -41.14
N PHE A 119 6.47 -34.98 -41.13
CA PHE A 119 7.72 -35.55 -40.61
C PHE A 119 7.61 -36.01 -39.15
N LEU A 120 6.89 -35.26 -38.30
CA LEU A 120 6.65 -35.65 -36.91
C LEU A 120 5.78 -36.91 -36.81
N SER A 121 4.79 -37.04 -37.65
CA SER A 121 3.94 -38.25 -37.72
C SER A 121 4.68 -39.48 -38.27
N GLU A 122 5.54 -39.30 -39.26
CA GLU A 122 6.38 -40.34 -39.81
C GLU A 122 7.44 -40.82 -38.81
N ALA A 123 8.02 -39.90 -38.01
CA ALA A 123 8.94 -40.22 -36.91
C ALA A 123 8.25 -40.99 -35.77
N GLY A 124 6.91 -41.01 -35.73
CA GLY A 124 6.16 -41.71 -34.72
C GLY A 124 6.28 -41.07 -33.30
N LEU A 125 6.33 -39.76 -33.26
CA LEU A 125 6.52 -38.98 -32.02
C LEU A 125 5.54 -39.37 -30.90
N ASP A 126 4.28 -39.63 -31.25
CA ASP A 126 3.21 -40.04 -30.32
C ASP A 126 3.35 -41.48 -29.79
N GLN A 127 4.22 -42.31 -30.41
CA GLN A 127 4.45 -43.72 -30.07
C GLN A 127 5.78 -43.94 -29.30
N LEU A 128 6.49 -42.87 -28.98
CA LEU A 128 7.74 -42.95 -28.27
C LEU A 128 7.54 -43.51 -26.86
N THR A 129 8.24 -44.61 -26.57
CA THR A 129 8.25 -45.24 -25.25
C THR A 129 9.21 -44.45 -24.32
N GLU A 130 8.80 -44.25 -23.06
CA GLU A 130 9.60 -43.62 -22.04
C GLU A 130 10.85 -44.49 -21.71
N LYS A 131 11.96 -44.20 -22.33
CA LYS A 131 13.28 -44.82 -22.08
C LYS A 131 14.28 -43.76 -21.68
N PRO A 132 15.30 -44.07 -20.87
CA PRO A 132 16.43 -43.16 -20.64
C PRO A 132 17.13 -42.91 -21.99
N LEU A 133 17.20 -41.62 -22.38
CA LEU A 133 17.78 -41.13 -23.63
C LEU A 133 19.01 -40.25 -23.35
N PRO A 134 19.96 -40.12 -24.30
CA PRO A 134 21.02 -39.12 -24.21
C PRO A 134 20.45 -37.70 -24.07
N VAL A 135 21.21 -36.83 -23.40
CA VAL A 135 20.80 -35.46 -23.08
C VAL A 135 20.40 -34.68 -24.35
N ARG A 136 21.16 -34.81 -25.42
CA ARG A 136 20.88 -34.16 -26.70
C ARG A 136 19.57 -34.63 -27.32
N SER A 137 19.32 -35.94 -27.32
CA SER A 137 18.06 -36.51 -27.86
C SER A 137 16.83 -36.03 -27.03
N LEU A 138 16.99 -35.85 -25.72
CA LEU A 138 15.91 -35.25 -24.89
C LEU A 138 15.59 -33.83 -25.36
N LYS A 139 16.60 -33.02 -25.70
CA LYS A 139 16.36 -31.67 -26.24
C LYS A 139 15.60 -31.72 -27.56
N ILE A 140 16.05 -32.57 -28.51
CA ILE A 140 15.43 -32.72 -29.83
C ILE A 140 13.94 -33.15 -29.71
N ILE A 141 13.66 -34.11 -28.84
CA ILE A 141 12.27 -34.58 -28.62
C ILE A 141 11.41 -33.49 -27.98
N ALA A 142 11.94 -32.77 -26.96
CA ALA A 142 11.24 -31.67 -26.31
C ALA A 142 10.91 -30.54 -27.31
N GLU A 143 11.87 -30.18 -28.17
CA GLU A 143 11.67 -29.20 -29.24
C GLU A 143 10.66 -29.68 -30.28
N SER A 144 10.68 -30.98 -30.60
CA SER A 144 9.73 -31.59 -31.57
C SER A 144 8.27 -31.54 -31.08
N PHE A 145 8.01 -31.84 -29.82
CA PHE A 145 6.69 -31.66 -29.22
C PHE A 145 6.26 -30.16 -29.18
N ALA A 146 7.21 -29.26 -28.91
CA ALA A 146 6.94 -27.81 -28.97
C ALA A 146 6.60 -27.38 -30.41
N VAL A 147 7.35 -27.84 -31.40
CA VAL A 147 7.10 -27.61 -32.82
C VAL A 147 5.73 -28.17 -33.25
N GLN A 148 5.36 -29.39 -32.83
CA GLN A 148 4.05 -29.98 -33.09
C GLN A 148 2.93 -29.08 -32.60
N ALA A 149 3.00 -28.63 -31.37
CA ALA A 149 2.00 -27.75 -30.76
C ALA A 149 1.90 -26.38 -31.46
N LEU A 150 3.07 -25.75 -31.73
CA LEU A 150 3.11 -24.46 -32.41
C LEU A 150 2.68 -24.52 -33.87
N ALA A 151 3.01 -25.61 -34.61
CA ALA A 151 2.58 -25.82 -35.96
C ALA A 151 1.07 -26.03 -36.03
N LEU A 152 0.48 -26.83 -35.13
CA LEU A 152 -0.96 -26.98 -34.99
C LEU A 152 -1.67 -25.65 -34.70
N GLU A 153 -1.07 -24.75 -33.89
CA GLU A 153 -1.63 -23.43 -33.59
C GLU A 153 -1.66 -22.51 -34.83
N LYS A 154 -0.67 -22.60 -35.72
CA LYS A 154 -0.54 -21.75 -36.91
C LYS A 154 -1.41 -22.20 -38.11
N ILE A 155 -1.78 -23.45 -38.16
CA ILE A 155 -2.62 -23.98 -39.25
C ILE A 155 -4.08 -23.53 -39.06
N PRO A 156 -4.79 -23.00 -40.08
CA PRO A 156 -6.19 -22.56 -39.92
C PRO A 156 -7.12 -23.75 -39.61
N PRO A 157 -8.19 -23.52 -38.80
CA PRO A 157 -9.19 -24.56 -38.52
C PRO A 157 -9.89 -25.00 -39.80
N GLY A 158 -10.02 -26.33 -40.00
CA GLY A 158 -10.68 -26.93 -41.19
C GLY A 158 -9.73 -27.61 -42.16
N SER A 159 -8.43 -27.62 -41.93
CA SER A 159 -7.46 -28.41 -42.66
C SER A 159 -7.50 -29.89 -42.23
N THR A 160 -6.79 -30.76 -43.01
CA THR A 160 -6.74 -32.23 -42.82
C THR A 160 -6.35 -32.67 -41.39
N TYR A 161 -5.70 -31.79 -40.63
CA TYR A 161 -5.27 -32.01 -39.26
C TYR A 161 -6.30 -31.37 -38.30
N GLY A 162 -7.20 -32.16 -37.75
CA GLY A 162 -8.12 -31.73 -36.67
C GLY A 162 -9.53 -31.40 -37.15
N LYS A 163 -10.33 -32.42 -37.38
CA LYS A 163 -11.78 -32.29 -37.76
C LYS A 163 -12.64 -31.70 -36.64
N ASN A 164 -12.19 -31.73 -35.36
CA ASN A 164 -12.87 -31.18 -34.22
C ASN A 164 -11.93 -30.20 -33.49
N ASN A 165 -12.34 -28.95 -33.29
CA ASN A 165 -11.55 -27.93 -32.61
C ASN A 165 -11.13 -28.34 -31.17
N ASP A 166 -12.01 -29.00 -30.44
CA ASP A 166 -11.75 -29.47 -29.06
C ASP A 166 -10.62 -30.50 -29.00
N SER A 167 -10.58 -31.44 -29.96
CA SER A 167 -9.52 -32.44 -30.06
C SER A 167 -8.16 -31.80 -30.39
N ARG A 168 -8.17 -30.74 -31.20
CA ARG A 168 -6.97 -30.01 -31.60
C ARG A 168 -6.38 -29.22 -30.43
N GLU A 169 -7.20 -28.48 -29.68
CA GLU A 169 -6.75 -27.73 -28.50
C GLU A 169 -6.19 -28.67 -27.44
N GLN A 170 -6.83 -29.82 -27.22
CA GLN A 170 -6.31 -30.83 -26.30
C GLN A 170 -4.97 -31.42 -26.77
N GLN A 171 -4.79 -31.60 -28.08
CA GLN A 171 -3.53 -32.09 -28.63
C GLN A 171 -2.42 -31.03 -28.48
N ILE A 172 -2.70 -29.76 -28.79
CA ILE A 172 -1.78 -28.64 -28.57
C ILE A 172 -1.33 -28.60 -27.12
N LEU A 173 -2.30 -28.67 -26.20
CA LEU A 173 -2.02 -28.60 -24.75
C LEU A 173 -1.15 -29.77 -24.29
N ARG A 174 -1.55 -31.02 -24.70
CA ARG A 174 -0.79 -32.24 -24.36
C ARG A 174 0.64 -32.18 -24.88
N SER A 175 0.84 -31.73 -26.10
CA SER A 175 2.18 -31.60 -26.72
C SER A 175 3.01 -30.54 -25.99
N MET A 176 2.42 -29.40 -25.59
CA MET A 176 3.09 -28.36 -24.79
C MET A 176 3.48 -28.86 -23.40
N GLU A 177 2.62 -29.63 -22.72
CA GLU A 177 2.91 -30.19 -21.40
C GLU A 177 4.04 -31.20 -21.45
N ILE A 178 4.02 -32.12 -22.43
CA ILE A 178 5.09 -33.11 -22.63
C ILE A 178 6.41 -32.39 -22.95
N ALA A 179 6.37 -31.43 -23.89
CA ALA A 179 7.54 -30.63 -24.24
C ALA A 179 8.16 -29.96 -23.00
N GLY A 180 7.32 -29.37 -22.14
CA GLY A 180 7.76 -28.72 -20.90
C GLY A 180 8.34 -29.69 -19.88
N ASP A 181 7.75 -30.87 -19.68
CA ASP A 181 8.24 -31.89 -18.76
C ASP A 181 9.62 -32.42 -19.19
N ILE A 182 9.76 -32.73 -20.48
CA ILE A 182 11.05 -33.21 -21.05
C ILE A 182 12.08 -32.06 -21.02
N ALA A 183 11.68 -30.81 -21.27
CA ALA A 183 12.57 -29.66 -21.20
C ALA A 183 13.18 -29.48 -19.80
N LEU A 184 12.37 -29.60 -18.75
CA LEU A 184 12.85 -29.54 -17.37
C LEU A 184 13.81 -30.70 -17.06
N LEU A 185 13.52 -31.90 -17.53
CA LEU A 185 14.41 -33.05 -17.38
C LEU A 185 15.75 -32.84 -18.11
N TYR A 186 15.71 -32.34 -19.36
CA TYR A 186 16.88 -32.01 -20.15
C TYR A 186 17.80 -31.03 -19.41
N LEU A 187 17.23 -29.94 -18.88
CA LEU A 187 17.99 -28.92 -18.15
C LEU A 187 18.63 -29.48 -16.87
N GLN A 188 17.93 -30.35 -16.14
CA GLN A 188 18.50 -31.00 -14.95
C GLN A 188 19.64 -31.96 -15.28
N GLU A 189 19.54 -32.74 -16.36
CA GLU A 189 20.62 -33.64 -16.78
C GLU A 189 21.82 -32.86 -17.35
N GLN A 190 21.56 -31.74 -18.04
CA GLN A 190 22.63 -30.86 -18.55
C GLN A 190 23.42 -30.23 -17.39
N ASP A 191 22.79 -29.73 -16.36
CA ASP A 191 23.47 -29.17 -15.17
C ASP A 191 24.34 -30.21 -14.45
N LYS A 192 23.88 -31.48 -14.40
CA LYS A 192 24.71 -32.56 -13.82
C LYS A 192 25.99 -32.81 -14.61
N LEU A 193 25.91 -32.81 -15.93
CA LEU A 193 27.10 -32.98 -16.79
C LEU A 193 28.10 -31.84 -16.59
N GLN A 194 27.62 -30.61 -16.48
CA GLN A 194 28.48 -29.45 -16.23
C GLN A 194 29.06 -29.44 -14.82
N GLY A 195 28.28 -29.79 -13.81
CA GLY A 195 28.79 -29.95 -12.45
C GLY A 195 29.92 -30.97 -12.32
N GLN A 196 29.88 -32.05 -13.07
CA GLN A 196 30.96 -33.06 -13.13
C GLN A 196 32.19 -32.55 -13.85
N SER A 197 32.06 -31.73 -14.88
CA SER A 197 33.20 -31.17 -15.63
C SER A 197 33.96 -30.12 -14.80
N ASN A 198 33.29 -29.30 -14.03
CA ASN A 198 33.92 -28.30 -13.17
C ASN A 198 34.68 -28.90 -11.99
N TRP A 199 34.25 -30.08 -11.46
CA TRP A 199 34.94 -30.78 -10.38
C TRP A 199 36.29 -31.36 -10.85
N SER A 200 36.40 -31.77 -12.11
CA SER A 200 37.64 -32.34 -12.68
C SER A 200 38.72 -31.29 -12.98
N ILE A 201 38.35 -30.01 -13.14
CA ILE A 201 39.28 -28.90 -13.41
C ILE A 201 39.90 -28.34 -12.14
N SER A 202 39.23 -28.46 -11.00
CA SER A 202 39.69 -27.87 -9.73
C SER A 202 40.86 -28.64 -9.06
N THR A 203 41.25 -29.81 -9.59
CA THR A 203 42.36 -30.61 -9.08
C THR A 203 43.73 -30.27 -9.71
N THR A 204 43.76 -29.43 -10.74
CA THR A 204 45.01 -28.96 -11.35
C THR A 204 45.11 -27.44 -11.09
N GLY A 205 45.92 -27.09 -10.08
CA GLY A 205 46.08 -25.72 -9.56
C GLY A 205 46.69 -24.73 -10.58
N SER A 206 45.89 -24.28 -11.55
CA SER A 206 46.21 -23.14 -12.38
C SER A 206 45.18 -22.03 -12.10
N ASN A 207 45.67 -20.91 -11.53
CA ASN A 207 44.96 -19.65 -11.32
C ASN A 207 44.66 -18.95 -12.67
N SER A 208 43.88 -19.57 -13.54
CA SER A 208 43.31 -18.87 -14.67
C SER A 208 41.93 -18.34 -14.28
N PRO A 209 41.57 -17.05 -14.55
CA PRO A 209 40.23 -16.57 -14.34
C PRO A 209 39.28 -17.46 -15.15
N LEU A 210 38.28 -18.02 -14.48
CA LEU A 210 37.20 -18.79 -15.12
C LEU A 210 36.64 -17.94 -16.27
N PRO A 211 36.44 -18.50 -17.46
CA PRO A 211 35.72 -17.80 -18.51
C PRO A 211 34.33 -17.43 -17.98
N PRO A 212 33.82 -16.24 -18.33
CA PRO A 212 32.50 -15.82 -17.90
C PRO A 212 31.52 -16.91 -18.28
N LEU A 213 30.72 -17.37 -17.30
CA LEU A 213 29.63 -18.30 -17.53
C LEU A 213 28.77 -17.69 -18.63
N THR A 214 28.85 -18.20 -19.81
CA THR A 214 27.92 -17.86 -20.90
C THR A 214 26.55 -18.19 -20.36
N GLU A 215 25.70 -17.17 -20.22
CA GLU A 215 24.29 -17.32 -19.83
C GLU A 215 23.69 -18.39 -20.74
N GLN A 216 23.47 -19.56 -20.21
CA GLN A 216 22.82 -20.63 -20.95
C GLN A 216 21.35 -20.28 -21.09
N ARG A 217 20.99 -19.76 -22.27
CA ARG A 217 19.62 -19.51 -22.62
C ARG A 217 18.91 -20.82 -22.92
N ILE A 218 17.78 -21.03 -22.29
CA ILE A 218 16.83 -22.07 -22.72
C ILE A 218 16.46 -21.71 -24.15
N GLY A 219 16.54 -22.66 -25.10
CA GLY A 219 16.11 -22.38 -26.46
C GLY A 219 14.68 -21.84 -26.50
N MET A 220 14.41 -20.88 -27.38
CA MET A 220 13.14 -20.17 -27.47
C MET A 220 11.91 -21.08 -27.61
N LEU A 221 12.04 -22.23 -28.28
CA LEU A 221 10.97 -23.22 -28.39
C LEU A 221 10.59 -23.83 -27.05
N LEU A 222 11.58 -24.18 -26.23
CA LEU A 222 11.36 -24.78 -24.91
C LEU A 222 10.82 -23.76 -23.91
N GLU A 223 11.33 -22.54 -23.96
CA GLU A 223 10.81 -21.43 -23.15
C GLU A 223 9.35 -21.14 -23.48
N THR A 224 9.02 -21.09 -24.77
CA THR A 224 7.62 -20.89 -25.24
C THR A 224 6.71 -22.04 -24.78
N ALA A 225 7.15 -23.28 -24.85
CA ALA A 225 6.38 -24.44 -24.40
C ALA A 225 6.08 -24.36 -22.90
N LEU A 226 7.07 -24.05 -22.08
CA LEU A 226 6.92 -23.90 -20.64
C LEU A 226 5.94 -22.77 -20.29
N LEU A 227 6.10 -21.59 -20.88
CA LEU A 227 5.28 -20.42 -20.58
C LEU A 227 3.83 -20.52 -21.06
N ARG A 228 3.60 -21.17 -22.22
CA ARG A 228 2.27 -21.23 -22.82
C ARG A 228 1.33 -22.29 -22.23
N ALA A 229 1.86 -23.41 -21.74
CA ALA A 229 1.03 -24.48 -21.19
C ALA A 229 0.06 -24.01 -20.09
N PRO A 230 0.49 -23.30 -19.03
CA PRO A 230 -0.42 -22.76 -18.02
C PRO A 230 -1.40 -21.73 -18.59
N LEU A 231 -0.96 -20.88 -19.54
CA LEU A 231 -1.80 -19.84 -20.14
C LEU A 231 -2.94 -20.42 -20.99
N ILE A 232 -2.72 -21.55 -21.66
CA ILE A 232 -3.76 -22.26 -22.41
C ILE A 232 -4.85 -22.77 -21.43
N HIS A 233 -4.46 -23.32 -20.28
CA HIS A 233 -5.41 -23.73 -19.25
C HIS A 233 -6.21 -22.53 -18.72
N ILE A 234 -5.58 -21.38 -18.49
CA ILE A 234 -6.25 -20.15 -18.04
C ILE A 234 -7.27 -19.68 -19.09
N LYS A 235 -6.90 -19.66 -20.38
CA LYS A 235 -7.82 -19.30 -21.48
C LYS A 235 -9.03 -20.23 -21.56
N ALA A 236 -8.81 -21.52 -21.30
CA ALA A 236 -9.88 -22.53 -21.24
C ALA A 236 -10.66 -22.55 -19.91
N GLN A 237 -10.41 -21.60 -19.00
CA GLN A 237 -11.00 -21.50 -17.66
C GLN A 237 -10.76 -22.72 -16.75
N ARG A 238 -9.73 -23.50 -17.03
CA ARG A 238 -9.31 -24.68 -16.25
C ARG A 238 -8.27 -24.26 -15.20
N TRP A 239 -8.73 -23.52 -14.18
CA TRP A 239 -7.87 -22.88 -13.19
C TRP A 239 -7.05 -23.86 -12.36
N ASN A 240 -7.68 -24.96 -11.92
CA ASN A 240 -7.00 -25.97 -11.09
C ASN A 240 -5.84 -26.65 -11.84
N GLU A 241 -6.02 -26.91 -13.13
CA GLU A 241 -4.97 -27.50 -13.99
C GLU A 241 -3.85 -26.50 -14.23
N ALA A 242 -4.18 -25.23 -14.46
CA ALA A 242 -3.20 -24.16 -14.58
C ALA A 242 -2.32 -24.04 -13.32
N ILE A 243 -2.95 -23.99 -12.14
CA ILE A 243 -2.26 -23.93 -10.86
C ILE A 243 -1.38 -25.16 -10.63
N ALA A 244 -1.91 -26.36 -10.92
CA ALA A 244 -1.15 -27.60 -10.83
C ALA A 244 0.09 -27.57 -11.75
N ARG A 245 -0.05 -27.02 -12.97
CA ARG A 245 1.05 -26.88 -13.91
C ARG A 245 2.13 -25.90 -13.43
N TYR A 246 1.75 -24.71 -12.93
CA TYR A 246 2.69 -23.77 -12.31
C TYR A 246 3.45 -24.41 -11.15
N ARG A 247 2.74 -25.09 -10.25
CA ARG A 247 3.34 -25.78 -9.11
C ARG A 247 4.31 -26.88 -9.55
N THR A 248 3.99 -27.62 -10.62
CA THR A 248 4.86 -28.68 -11.17
C THR A 248 6.20 -28.11 -11.60
N VAL A 249 6.20 -26.98 -12.31
CA VAL A 249 7.43 -26.32 -12.78
C VAL A 249 8.21 -25.73 -11.59
N LEU A 250 7.54 -25.11 -10.64
CA LEU A 250 8.20 -24.51 -9.46
C LEU A 250 8.79 -25.55 -8.51
N ARG A 251 8.21 -26.76 -8.43
CA ARG A 251 8.71 -27.87 -7.59
C ARG A 251 9.86 -28.65 -8.22
N ALA A 252 10.07 -28.52 -9.52
CA ALA A 252 11.20 -29.15 -10.19
C ALA A 252 12.53 -28.61 -9.59
N MET A 253 13.55 -29.47 -9.52
CA MET A 253 14.88 -29.04 -9.06
C MET A 253 15.41 -27.91 -9.94
N GLU A 254 16.02 -26.91 -9.31
CA GLU A 254 16.55 -25.74 -10.01
C GLU A 254 17.69 -26.08 -10.95
N SER A 255 17.73 -25.37 -12.09
CA SER A 255 18.89 -25.27 -12.95
C SER A 255 19.24 -23.79 -13.18
N SER A 256 20.49 -23.50 -13.50
CA SER A 256 20.95 -22.13 -13.74
C SER A 256 20.11 -21.42 -14.83
N ALA A 257 19.74 -22.17 -15.87
CA ALA A 257 18.95 -21.65 -16.99
C ALA A 257 17.46 -21.37 -16.64
N THR A 258 16.91 -21.99 -15.58
CA THR A 258 15.47 -21.84 -15.25
C THR A 258 15.17 -20.69 -14.29
N GLN A 259 16.16 -19.98 -13.78
CA GLN A 259 15.93 -18.98 -12.72
C GLN A 259 15.04 -17.82 -13.15
N THR A 260 15.24 -17.25 -14.34
CA THR A 260 14.41 -16.17 -14.87
C THR A 260 12.96 -16.61 -15.12
N LEU A 261 12.80 -17.86 -15.61
CA LEU A 261 11.47 -18.45 -15.79
C LEU A 261 10.76 -18.70 -14.47
N ARG A 262 11.47 -19.12 -13.42
CA ARG A 262 10.90 -19.32 -12.09
C ARG A 262 10.35 -18.04 -11.50
N LEU A 263 11.05 -16.92 -11.66
CA LEU A 263 10.54 -15.61 -11.26
C LEU A 263 9.20 -15.30 -11.95
N THR A 264 9.15 -15.55 -13.28
CA THR A 264 7.94 -15.34 -14.06
C THR A 264 6.79 -16.24 -13.60
N PHE A 265 7.06 -17.54 -13.37
CA PHE A 265 6.05 -18.49 -12.90
C PHE A 265 5.56 -18.21 -11.48
N ALA A 266 6.46 -17.88 -10.56
CA ALA A 266 6.10 -17.54 -9.19
C ALA A 266 5.21 -16.30 -9.15
N ARG A 267 5.57 -15.27 -9.93
CA ARG A 267 4.77 -14.05 -10.08
C ARG A 267 3.39 -14.32 -10.69
N GLN A 268 3.32 -15.07 -11.80
CA GLN A 268 2.06 -15.37 -12.47
C GLN A 268 1.14 -16.24 -11.60
N LEU A 269 1.69 -17.22 -10.89
CA LEU A 269 0.90 -18.03 -9.96
C LEU A 269 0.37 -17.18 -8.80
N ALA A 270 1.21 -16.32 -8.22
CA ALA A 270 0.78 -15.40 -7.18
C ALA A 270 -0.36 -14.47 -7.66
N GLU A 271 -0.27 -13.93 -8.88
CA GLU A 271 -1.32 -13.10 -9.47
C GLU A 271 -2.63 -13.87 -9.65
N VAL A 272 -2.59 -15.12 -10.16
CA VAL A 272 -3.77 -15.98 -10.32
C VAL A 272 -4.43 -16.27 -8.96
N LEU A 273 -3.64 -16.58 -7.93
CA LEU A 273 -4.14 -16.87 -6.59
C LEU A 273 -4.71 -15.62 -5.90
N LEU A 274 -4.08 -14.45 -6.05
CA LEU A 274 -4.56 -13.17 -5.50
C LEU A 274 -5.94 -12.78 -6.04
N ARG A 275 -6.23 -13.08 -7.29
CA ARG A 275 -7.54 -12.81 -7.91
C ARG A 275 -8.66 -13.69 -7.35
N LYS A 276 -8.38 -14.56 -6.40
CA LYS A 276 -9.33 -15.41 -5.65
C LYS A 276 -10.20 -16.34 -6.54
N VAL A 277 -9.73 -16.67 -7.71
CA VAL A 277 -10.48 -17.47 -8.69
C VAL A 277 -10.71 -18.92 -8.19
N CYS A 278 -9.93 -19.39 -7.20
CA CYS A 278 -9.89 -20.79 -6.77
C CYS A 278 -10.18 -21.04 -5.30
N GLN A 279 -10.78 -20.08 -4.58
CA GLN A 279 -10.99 -20.20 -3.12
C GLN A 279 -11.81 -21.45 -2.70
N ALA A 280 -12.77 -21.88 -3.51
CA ALA A 280 -13.62 -23.03 -3.17
C ALA A 280 -12.94 -24.40 -3.35
N ASN A 281 -11.86 -24.48 -4.14
CA ASN A 281 -11.23 -25.74 -4.53
C ASN A 281 -9.71 -25.74 -4.35
N TYR A 282 -9.19 -25.02 -3.34
CA TYR A 282 -7.76 -25.03 -3.05
C TYR A 282 -7.34 -26.43 -2.57
N GLY A 283 -6.68 -27.17 -3.45
CA GLY A 283 -6.11 -28.48 -3.10
C GLY A 283 -4.71 -28.35 -2.55
N ALA A 284 -4.39 -29.08 -1.47
CA ALA A 284 -3.06 -29.11 -0.89
C ALA A 284 -1.98 -29.47 -1.93
N VAL A 285 -0.82 -28.84 -1.79
CA VAL A 285 0.37 -29.11 -2.62
C VAL A 285 0.90 -30.48 -2.27
N GLY A 286 0.46 -31.57 -2.92
CA GLY A 286 0.93 -32.87 -2.49
C GLY A 286 0.56 -34.11 -3.30
N SER A 287 -0.17 -34.06 -4.39
CA SER A 287 -0.43 -35.26 -5.20
C SER A 287 0.84 -35.73 -5.91
N LYS A 288 1.32 -36.93 -5.53
CA LYS A 288 2.35 -37.64 -6.27
C LYS A 288 1.79 -37.94 -7.68
N GLY A 289 2.25 -37.21 -8.68
CA GLY A 289 1.97 -37.55 -10.07
C GLY A 289 2.53 -38.94 -10.42
N PRO A 290 2.05 -39.60 -11.48
CA PRO A 290 2.58 -40.89 -11.90
C PRO A 290 4.08 -40.81 -12.13
N ASN A 291 4.82 -41.84 -11.69
CA ASN A 291 6.26 -41.97 -11.95
C ASN A 291 6.47 -42.17 -13.46
N SER A 292 6.89 -41.15 -14.15
CA SER A 292 7.29 -41.19 -15.56
C SER A 292 8.77 -40.92 -15.67
N HIS A 293 9.48 -41.63 -16.52
CA HIS A 293 10.89 -41.41 -16.80
C HIS A 293 11.19 -40.07 -17.48
N TRP A 294 10.18 -39.47 -18.08
CA TRP A 294 10.28 -38.15 -18.75
C TRP A 294 9.92 -36.97 -17.86
N LYS A 295 9.69 -37.23 -16.57
CA LYS A 295 9.42 -36.17 -15.63
C LYS A 295 10.67 -35.73 -14.89
N SER A 296 10.79 -34.44 -14.71
CA SER A 296 11.85 -33.83 -13.90
C SER A 296 11.83 -34.33 -12.45
N LYS A 297 13.01 -34.38 -11.83
CA LYS A 297 13.13 -34.68 -10.41
C LYS A 297 12.65 -33.50 -9.59
N TYR A 298 11.94 -33.79 -8.51
CA TYR A 298 11.45 -32.78 -7.58
C TYR A 298 12.31 -32.75 -6.32
N TYR A 299 12.32 -31.61 -5.65
CA TYR A 299 12.84 -31.53 -4.32
C TYR A 299 12.03 -32.44 -3.39
N SER A 300 12.71 -33.22 -2.58
CA SER A 300 12.13 -34.13 -1.59
C SER A 300 12.85 -33.95 -0.27
N GLY A 301 12.10 -33.69 0.80
CA GLY A 301 12.65 -33.57 2.14
C GLY A 301 11.54 -33.27 3.15
N SER A 302 11.70 -33.66 4.39
CA SER A 302 10.76 -33.40 5.48
C SER A 302 10.77 -31.93 5.93
N SER A 303 11.81 -31.18 5.56
CA SER A 303 12.01 -29.77 5.91
C SER A 303 11.45 -28.78 4.87
N LEU A 304 10.82 -29.28 3.80
CA LEU A 304 10.23 -28.40 2.79
C LEU A 304 8.95 -27.75 3.34
N PHE A 305 8.91 -26.43 3.28
CA PHE A 305 7.71 -25.67 3.59
C PHE A 305 6.59 -26.00 2.59
N SER A 306 5.43 -26.37 3.09
CA SER A 306 4.21 -26.61 2.31
C SER A 306 3.14 -25.65 2.79
N PRO A 307 2.68 -24.71 1.94
CA PRO A 307 1.63 -23.78 2.33
C PRO A 307 0.32 -24.53 2.61
N ARG A 308 -0.38 -24.13 3.66
CA ARG A 308 -1.69 -24.70 4.07
C ARG A 308 -2.84 -23.98 3.39
N ASP A 309 -2.72 -22.67 3.27
CA ASP A 309 -3.75 -21.79 2.75
C ASP A 309 -3.27 -21.05 1.50
N VAL A 310 -4.24 -20.51 0.73
CA VAL A 310 -3.98 -19.69 -0.45
C VAL A 310 -3.11 -18.49 -0.10
N ASN A 311 -3.37 -17.84 1.03
CA ASN A 311 -2.64 -16.65 1.46
C ASN A 311 -1.17 -16.97 1.78
N GLU A 312 -0.91 -18.09 2.47
CA GLU A 312 0.46 -18.55 2.71
C GLU A 312 1.22 -18.80 1.41
N GLU A 313 0.57 -19.45 0.43
CA GLU A 313 1.20 -19.71 -0.86
C GLU A 313 1.50 -18.41 -1.61
N VAL A 314 0.57 -17.47 -1.61
CA VAL A 314 0.74 -16.16 -2.25
C VAL A 314 1.91 -15.39 -1.62
N PHE A 315 1.94 -15.28 -0.28
CA PHE A 315 3.06 -14.62 0.41
C PHE A 315 4.39 -15.28 0.09
N LEU A 316 4.47 -16.61 0.15
CA LEU A 316 5.69 -17.35 -0.17
C LEU A 316 6.16 -17.04 -1.60
N LEU A 317 5.25 -17.11 -2.58
CA LEU A 317 5.58 -16.88 -3.98
C LEU A 317 6.04 -15.45 -4.25
N ILE A 318 5.39 -14.45 -3.63
CA ILE A 318 5.77 -13.05 -3.80
C ILE A 318 7.11 -12.75 -3.13
N LEU A 319 7.36 -13.26 -1.92
CA LEU A 319 8.64 -13.07 -1.22
C LEU A 319 9.79 -13.78 -1.94
N LEU A 320 9.55 -14.97 -2.51
CA LEU A 320 10.50 -15.63 -3.38
C LEU A 320 10.80 -14.78 -4.63
N SER A 321 9.76 -14.25 -5.25
CA SER A 321 9.91 -13.37 -6.42
C SER A 321 10.68 -12.10 -6.07
N GLU A 322 10.42 -11.49 -4.90
CA GLU A 322 11.17 -10.33 -4.41
C GLU A 322 12.65 -10.67 -4.20
N ALA A 323 12.94 -11.78 -3.52
CA ALA A 323 14.31 -12.21 -3.27
C ALA A 323 15.08 -12.46 -4.58
N MET A 324 14.42 -13.06 -5.58
CA MET A 324 15.02 -13.28 -6.91
C MET A 324 15.23 -11.96 -7.66
N ALA A 325 14.27 -11.06 -7.63
CA ALA A 325 14.36 -9.74 -8.27
C ALA A 325 15.47 -8.87 -7.65
N VAL A 326 15.65 -8.92 -6.32
CA VAL A 326 16.72 -8.22 -5.62
C VAL A 326 18.09 -8.79 -5.98
N ARG A 327 18.22 -10.13 -6.10
CA ARG A 327 19.47 -10.76 -6.53
C ARG A 327 19.86 -10.37 -7.95
N ASP A 328 18.88 -10.33 -8.86
CA ASP A 328 19.09 -10.02 -10.27
C ASP A 328 19.17 -8.49 -10.52
N ALA A 329 19.05 -7.67 -9.47
CA ALA A 329 19.11 -6.22 -9.57
C ALA A 329 20.52 -5.71 -9.89
N VAL A 330 20.62 -4.83 -10.88
CA VAL A 330 21.88 -4.19 -11.27
C VAL A 330 22.14 -2.99 -10.36
N LEU A 331 23.09 -3.13 -9.43
CA LEU A 331 23.45 -2.08 -8.47
C LEU A 331 24.40 -1.02 -9.04
N SER A 332 25.09 -1.28 -10.16
CA SER A 332 26.01 -0.34 -10.78
C SER A 332 25.29 0.91 -11.29
N GLN A 333 25.78 2.09 -10.89
CA GLN A 333 25.27 3.38 -11.35
C GLN A 333 25.93 3.88 -12.64
N SER A 334 26.91 3.14 -13.18
CA SER A 334 27.60 3.49 -14.43
C SER A 334 26.61 3.61 -15.59
N PRO A 335 26.81 4.61 -16.48
CA PRO A 335 25.93 4.83 -17.62
C PRO A 335 25.88 3.64 -18.60
N GLU A 336 26.93 2.83 -18.66
CA GLU A 336 27.04 1.63 -19.51
C GLU A 336 25.96 0.59 -19.18
N PHE A 337 25.58 0.47 -17.90
CA PHE A 337 24.58 -0.50 -17.43
C PHE A 337 23.16 0.08 -17.36
N ARG A 338 22.91 1.26 -17.90
CA ARG A 338 21.62 1.95 -17.80
C ARG A 338 20.44 1.13 -18.35
N GLU A 339 20.61 0.50 -19.51
CA GLU A 339 19.53 -0.29 -20.12
C GLU A 339 19.28 -1.62 -19.40
N LEU A 340 20.35 -2.29 -18.92
CA LEU A 340 20.22 -3.48 -18.08
C LEU A 340 19.56 -3.13 -16.74
N ARG A 341 19.91 -2.01 -16.14
CA ARG A 341 19.29 -1.51 -14.91
C ARG A 341 17.80 -1.23 -15.13
N LYS A 342 17.41 -0.58 -16.23
CA LYS A 342 15.99 -0.35 -16.55
C LYS A 342 15.22 -1.65 -16.77
N ALA A 343 15.80 -2.63 -17.43
CA ALA A 343 15.15 -3.93 -17.65
C ALA A 343 14.95 -4.67 -16.32
N SER A 344 15.97 -4.72 -15.48
CA SER A 344 15.91 -5.29 -14.12
C SER A 344 14.86 -4.57 -13.25
N MET A 345 14.81 -3.22 -13.31
CA MET A 345 13.82 -2.42 -12.60
C MET A 345 12.39 -2.77 -13.03
N ARG A 346 12.10 -2.85 -14.32
CA ARG A 346 10.75 -3.18 -14.79
C ARG A 346 10.26 -4.53 -14.24
N ASN A 347 11.12 -5.53 -14.21
CA ASN A 347 10.79 -6.83 -13.64
C ASN A 347 10.55 -6.75 -12.14
N ALA A 348 11.39 -6.01 -11.42
CA ALA A 348 11.25 -5.81 -9.98
C ALA A 348 10.00 -5.00 -9.63
N THR A 349 9.68 -3.92 -10.36
CA THR A 349 8.51 -3.07 -10.11
C THR A 349 7.22 -3.89 -10.12
N VAL A 350 7.05 -4.79 -11.10
CA VAL A 350 5.84 -5.64 -11.15
C VAL A 350 5.72 -6.56 -9.92
N VAL A 351 6.85 -7.07 -9.41
CA VAL A 351 6.86 -7.89 -8.19
C VAL A 351 6.50 -7.05 -6.97
N TYR A 352 7.06 -5.84 -6.87
CA TYR A 352 6.75 -4.93 -5.76
C TYR A 352 5.30 -4.45 -5.79
N ASP A 353 4.71 -4.23 -6.96
CA ASP A 353 3.29 -3.88 -7.09
C ASP A 353 2.38 -5.00 -6.54
N LEU A 354 2.68 -6.26 -6.85
CA LEU A 354 1.96 -7.40 -6.25
C LEU A 354 2.18 -7.51 -4.75
N LEU A 355 3.41 -7.27 -4.27
CA LEU A 355 3.73 -7.27 -2.85
C LEU A 355 2.96 -6.18 -2.10
N ILE A 356 2.84 -4.98 -2.68
CA ILE A 356 2.06 -3.87 -2.13
C ILE A 356 0.61 -4.29 -1.96
N VAL A 357 -0.03 -4.83 -3.01
CA VAL A 357 -1.42 -5.28 -2.96
C VAL A 357 -1.62 -6.33 -1.88
N CYS A 358 -0.74 -7.33 -1.83
CA CYS A 358 -0.81 -8.41 -0.85
C CYS A 358 -0.64 -7.89 0.58
N CYS A 359 0.37 -7.05 0.84
CA CYS A 359 0.63 -6.50 2.17
C CYS A 359 -0.50 -5.58 2.66
N ILE A 360 -1.12 -4.80 1.75
CA ILE A 360 -2.25 -3.94 2.10
C ILE A 360 -3.47 -4.78 2.47
N GLN A 361 -3.80 -5.82 1.70
CA GLN A 361 -4.92 -6.72 2.00
C GLN A 361 -4.81 -7.38 3.38
N HIS A 362 -3.58 -7.62 3.83
CA HIS A 362 -3.30 -8.29 5.11
C HIS A 362 -2.80 -7.33 6.21
N GLY A 363 -2.80 -6.01 5.98
CA GLY A 363 -2.38 -5.00 6.96
C GLY A 363 -0.89 -5.02 7.33
N GLN A 364 -0.02 -5.66 6.52
CA GLN A 364 1.41 -5.85 6.77
C GLN A 364 2.26 -4.63 6.36
N THR A 365 1.96 -3.46 6.94
CA THR A 365 2.61 -2.20 6.59
C THR A 365 4.10 -2.16 6.95
N ALA A 366 4.49 -2.78 8.07
CA ALA A 366 5.89 -2.82 8.52
C ALA A 366 6.79 -3.58 7.52
N MET A 367 6.36 -4.79 7.11
CA MET A 367 7.07 -5.61 6.13
C MET A 367 7.16 -4.91 4.77
N LEU A 368 6.07 -4.23 4.36
CA LEU A 368 6.03 -3.45 3.14
C LEU A 368 7.05 -2.31 3.16
N CYS A 369 7.15 -1.55 4.27
CA CYS A 369 8.14 -0.50 4.43
C CYS A 369 9.58 -1.02 4.27
N GLU A 370 9.92 -2.17 4.90
CA GLU A 370 11.23 -2.76 4.80
C GLU A 370 11.57 -3.21 3.37
N SER A 371 10.61 -3.85 2.69
CA SER A 371 10.80 -4.32 1.32
C SER A 371 11.03 -3.16 0.35
N LEU A 372 10.20 -2.11 0.45
CA LEU A 372 10.36 -0.91 -0.39
C LEU A 372 11.65 -0.14 -0.07
N GLU A 373 12.09 -0.08 1.20
CA GLU A 373 13.38 0.51 1.56
C GLU A 373 14.56 -0.25 0.94
N ARG A 374 14.48 -1.58 0.82
CA ARG A 374 15.46 -2.37 0.07
C ARG A 374 15.40 -2.10 -1.43
N ALA A 375 14.19 -1.97 -2.00
CA ALA A 375 14.00 -1.65 -3.41
C ALA A 375 14.67 -0.33 -3.81
N LEU A 376 14.60 0.68 -2.95
CA LEU A 376 15.21 2.00 -3.20
C LEU A 376 16.74 1.97 -3.38
N LYS A 377 17.43 0.90 -2.92
CA LYS A 377 18.88 0.76 -3.11
C LYS A 377 19.29 0.61 -4.57
N PHE A 378 18.41 0.06 -5.40
CA PHE A 378 18.65 -0.11 -6.84
C PHE A 378 17.69 0.67 -7.73
N SER A 379 16.52 1.12 -7.21
CA SER A 379 15.52 1.91 -7.93
C SER A 379 15.49 3.38 -7.49
N PHE A 380 16.64 3.98 -7.26
CA PHE A 380 16.78 5.34 -6.72
C PHE A 380 16.28 6.45 -7.66
N GLU A 381 16.11 6.19 -8.96
CA GLU A 381 15.56 7.14 -9.95
C GLU A 381 14.06 6.93 -10.20
N ASP A 382 13.45 5.88 -9.65
CA ASP A 382 12.06 5.53 -9.92
C ASP A 382 11.09 6.22 -8.95
N ALA A 383 10.44 7.27 -9.43
CA ALA A 383 9.44 8.02 -8.66
C ALA A 383 8.24 7.17 -8.21
N HIS A 384 7.89 6.08 -8.93
CA HIS A 384 6.81 5.19 -8.55
C HIS A 384 7.14 4.46 -7.23
N ILE A 385 8.30 3.83 -7.14
CA ILE A 385 8.73 3.13 -5.91
C ILE A 385 8.88 4.10 -4.73
N TRP A 386 9.44 5.30 -4.96
CA TRP A 386 9.50 6.35 -3.94
C TRP A 386 8.11 6.76 -3.44
N SER A 387 7.14 6.91 -4.35
CA SER A 387 5.75 7.24 -4.00
C SER A 387 5.11 6.13 -3.17
N GLN A 388 5.24 4.86 -3.60
CA GLN A 388 4.70 3.73 -2.85
C GLN A 388 5.34 3.60 -1.45
N PHE A 389 6.64 3.85 -1.35
CA PHE A 389 7.32 3.90 -0.06
C PHE A 389 6.77 5.00 0.85
N SER A 390 6.50 6.19 0.31
CA SER A 390 5.90 7.28 1.08
C SER A 390 4.53 6.91 1.63
N TYR A 391 3.67 6.26 0.81
CA TYR A 391 2.34 5.82 1.22
C TYR A 391 2.41 4.70 2.28
N SER A 392 3.36 3.77 2.15
CA SER A 392 3.59 2.74 3.16
C SER A 392 4.03 3.33 4.50
N LEU A 393 4.86 4.38 4.49
CA LEU A 393 5.29 5.10 5.69
C LEU A 393 4.12 5.84 6.35
N ILE A 394 3.21 6.44 5.56
CA ILE A 394 2.00 7.08 6.08
C ILE A 394 1.11 6.02 6.75
N ALA A 395 0.88 4.89 6.09
CA ALA A 395 0.10 3.79 6.64
C ALA A 395 0.72 3.19 7.92
N ALA A 396 2.07 3.19 8.02
CA ALA A 396 2.80 2.76 9.22
C ALA A 396 2.89 3.83 10.33
N GLY A 397 2.32 5.02 10.13
CA GLY A 397 2.37 6.12 11.10
C GLY A 397 3.72 6.83 11.22
N LYS A 398 4.65 6.60 10.28
CA LYS A 398 6.00 7.23 10.27
C LYS A 398 5.98 8.55 9.50
N PHE A 399 5.14 9.50 9.93
CA PHE A 399 4.82 10.73 9.21
C PHE A 399 6.02 11.63 8.90
N ASN A 400 6.96 11.80 9.84
CA ASN A 400 8.16 12.63 9.64
C ASN A 400 9.02 12.10 8.47
N LYS A 401 9.24 10.78 8.41
CA LYS A 401 10.00 10.14 7.32
C LYS A 401 9.22 10.24 6.00
N ALA A 402 7.89 10.06 6.04
CA ALA A 402 7.02 10.16 4.88
C ALA A 402 7.09 11.54 4.19
N VAL A 403 7.07 12.63 4.96
CA VAL A 403 7.20 14.00 4.40
C VAL A 403 8.54 14.22 3.70
N LEU A 404 9.65 13.72 4.28
CA LEU A 404 10.96 13.81 3.64
C LEU A 404 11.01 13.04 2.32
N VAL A 405 10.45 11.84 2.31
CA VAL A 405 10.36 11.00 1.10
C VAL A 405 9.47 11.67 0.05
N LEU A 406 8.32 12.24 0.43
CA LEU A 406 7.45 12.97 -0.51
C LEU A 406 8.11 14.22 -1.10
N LYS A 407 8.92 14.94 -0.31
CA LYS A 407 9.73 16.06 -0.83
C LYS A 407 10.73 15.56 -1.89
N GLU A 408 11.32 14.38 -1.72
CA GLU A 408 12.20 13.78 -2.72
C GLU A 408 11.43 13.33 -3.98
N VAL A 409 10.23 12.75 -3.84
CA VAL A 409 9.34 12.45 -4.98
C VAL A 409 9.00 13.72 -5.75
N ALA A 410 8.70 14.80 -5.04
CA ALA A 410 8.41 16.10 -5.67
C ALA A 410 9.61 16.69 -6.44
N ARG A 411 10.85 16.35 -6.01
CA ARG A 411 12.09 16.70 -6.72
C ARG A 411 12.31 15.85 -7.97
N LEU A 412 12.02 14.56 -7.90
CA LEU A 412 12.12 13.61 -9.03
C LEU A 412 11.08 13.91 -10.11
N CYS A 413 9.88 14.32 -9.71
CA CYS A 413 8.77 14.64 -10.61
C CYS A 413 8.29 16.09 -10.39
N PRO A 414 9.02 17.11 -10.87
CA PRO A 414 8.69 18.53 -10.62
C PRO A 414 7.38 18.97 -11.27
N GLN A 415 6.89 18.23 -12.25
CA GLN A 415 5.63 18.52 -12.91
C GLN A 415 4.43 18.06 -12.08
N ASN A 416 4.55 16.94 -11.34
CA ASN A 416 3.42 16.34 -10.63
C ASN A 416 3.08 17.14 -9.35
N PRO A 417 1.82 17.62 -9.17
CA PRO A 417 1.37 18.30 -7.95
C PRO A 417 1.10 17.35 -6.77
N LEU A 418 0.77 16.07 -7.03
CA LEU A 418 0.31 15.12 -6.00
C LEU A 418 1.29 14.91 -4.83
N PRO A 419 2.61 14.76 -5.03
CA PRO A 419 3.53 14.58 -3.91
C PRO A 419 3.55 15.77 -2.95
N CYS A 420 3.50 16.99 -3.50
CA CYS A 420 3.42 18.22 -2.69
C CYS A 420 2.10 18.28 -1.92
N LEU A 421 1.00 17.91 -2.56
CA LEU A 421 -0.33 17.90 -1.95
C LEU A 421 -0.41 16.89 -0.80
N MET A 422 0.07 15.67 -1.01
CA MET A 422 0.11 14.63 0.03
C MET A 422 1.03 15.02 1.19
N ALA A 423 2.19 15.61 0.91
CA ALA A 423 3.09 16.12 1.93
C ALA A 423 2.45 17.24 2.75
N ALA A 424 1.73 18.16 2.09
CA ALA A 424 0.99 19.22 2.77
C ALA A 424 -0.10 18.64 3.68
N LYS A 425 -0.89 17.67 3.19
CA LYS A 425 -1.91 16.97 4.00
C LYS A 425 -1.28 16.35 5.26
N VAL A 426 -0.21 15.57 5.12
CA VAL A 426 0.47 14.92 6.26
C VAL A 426 1.03 15.94 7.26
N CYS A 427 1.59 17.06 6.78
CA CYS A 427 2.10 18.13 7.63
C CYS A 427 0.97 18.78 8.47
N LEU A 428 -0.21 18.99 7.89
CA LEU A 428 -1.33 19.64 8.55
C LEU A 428 -2.08 18.69 9.48
N GLU A 429 -2.34 17.45 9.04
CA GLU A 429 -3.18 16.49 9.76
C GLU A 429 -2.46 15.82 10.93
N HIS A 430 -1.21 15.40 10.72
CA HIS A 430 -0.51 14.55 11.68
C HIS A 430 0.65 15.23 12.39
N LEU A 431 1.36 16.14 11.75
CA LEU A 431 2.57 16.75 12.30
C LEU A 431 2.33 18.15 12.88
N ASN A 432 1.21 18.77 12.59
CA ASN A 432 0.88 20.15 12.95
C ASN A 432 1.96 21.18 12.50
N LEU A 433 2.68 20.88 11.41
CA LEU A 433 3.67 21.76 10.78
C LEU A 433 2.99 22.68 9.76
N VAL A 434 2.30 23.70 10.26
CA VAL A 434 1.40 24.52 9.45
C VAL A 434 2.14 25.36 8.40
N ASP A 435 3.34 25.85 8.74
CA ASP A 435 4.15 26.64 7.80
C ASP A 435 4.65 25.83 6.61
N ASP A 436 5.19 24.64 6.88
CA ASP A 436 5.62 23.71 5.84
C ASP A 436 4.41 23.24 5.00
N GLY A 437 3.29 22.92 5.67
CA GLY A 437 2.04 22.54 5.02
C GLY A 437 1.53 23.60 4.04
N PHE A 438 1.53 24.88 4.45
CA PHE A 438 1.12 25.99 3.58
C PHE A 438 2.06 26.18 2.39
N ASN A 439 3.38 26.10 2.61
CA ASN A 439 4.36 26.26 1.54
C ASN A 439 4.22 25.13 0.48
N LEU A 440 4.08 23.89 0.95
CA LEU A 440 3.87 22.73 0.07
C LEU A 440 2.53 22.78 -0.68
N ALA A 441 1.45 23.22 0.00
CA ALA A 441 0.15 23.41 -0.64
C ALA A 441 0.21 24.52 -1.71
N SER A 442 0.92 25.62 -1.43
CA SER A 442 1.10 26.71 -2.40
C SER A 442 1.90 26.27 -3.62
N GLU A 443 2.92 25.42 -3.42
CA GLU A 443 3.68 24.83 -4.51
C GLU A 443 2.82 23.84 -5.32
N ALA A 444 2.01 23.02 -4.66
CA ALA A 444 1.06 22.12 -5.32
C ALA A 444 0.04 22.90 -6.18
N THR A 445 -0.48 24.02 -5.67
CA THR A 445 -1.42 24.88 -6.42
C THR A 445 -0.75 25.43 -7.69
N LYS A 446 0.45 25.98 -7.61
CA LYS A 446 1.19 26.48 -8.77
C LYS A 446 1.43 25.41 -9.83
N ARG A 447 1.80 24.19 -9.40
CA ARG A 447 2.03 23.06 -10.32
C ARG A 447 0.74 22.58 -10.97
N ALA A 448 -0.36 22.55 -10.21
CA ALA A 448 -1.66 22.14 -10.72
C ALA A 448 -2.25 23.14 -11.71
N GLU A 449 -2.15 24.44 -11.44
CA GLU A 449 -2.56 25.53 -12.36
C GLU A 449 -1.75 25.50 -13.67
N ALA A 450 -0.43 25.24 -13.59
CA ALA A 450 0.44 25.17 -14.77
C ALA A 450 0.09 24.00 -15.71
N GLN A 451 -0.59 22.97 -15.23
CA GLN A 451 -0.96 21.78 -15.99
C GLN A 451 -2.46 21.69 -16.33
N ASP A 452 -3.26 22.66 -15.90
CA ASP A 452 -4.73 22.58 -15.96
C ASP A 452 -5.27 21.23 -15.40
N SER A 453 -4.73 20.85 -14.27
CA SER A 453 -4.94 19.52 -13.67
C SER A 453 -6.23 19.48 -12.85
N ASN A 454 -6.97 18.37 -12.94
CA ASN A 454 -8.15 18.09 -12.09
C ASN A 454 -7.84 18.11 -10.57
N VAL A 455 -6.56 18.16 -10.19
CA VAL A 455 -6.11 18.27 -8.79
C VAL A 455 -6.09 19.71 -8.28
N ALA A 456 -6.30 20.72 -9.16
CA ALA A 456 -6.25 22.14 -8.80
C ALA A 456 -7.24 22.50 -7.67
N ALA A 457 -8.47 22.01 -7.74
CA ALA A 457 -9.48 22.20 -6.70
C ALA A 457 -9.00 21.70 -5.33
N ARG A 458 -8.46 20.50 -5.25
CA ARG A 458 -7.93 19.91 -4.00
C ARG A 458 -6.68 20.65 -3.50
N ALA A 459 -5.82 21.14 -4.40
CA ALA A 459 -4.65 21.92 -4.01
C ALA A 459 -5.06 23.28 -3.41
N CYS A 460 -6.03 23.97 -4.01
CA CYS A 460 -6.63 25.19 -3.47
C CYS A 460 -7.32 24.95 -2.13
N LEU A 461 -8.05 23.83 -1.98
CA LEU A 461 -8.69 23.45 -0.72
C LEU A 461 -7.66 23.25 0.40
N ILE A 462 -6.62 22.46 0.21
CA ILE A 462 -5.58 22.22 1.24
C ILE A 462 -4.84 23.53 1.59
N LYS A 463 -4.59 24.41 0.61
CA LYS A 463 -4.04 25.74 0.85
C LYS A 463 -5.00 26.61 1.68
N GLY A 464 -6.31 26.55 1.40
CA GLY A 464 -7.36 27.19 2.18
C GLY A 464 -7.37 26.69 3.64
N ILE A 465 -7.33 25.37 3.84
CA ILE A 465 -7.26 24.74 5.18
C ILE A 465 -5.99 25.19 5.93
N ALA A 466 -4.84 25.17 5.29
CA ALA A 466 -3.57 25.64 5.88
C ALA A 466 -3.66 27.11 6.31
N SER A 467 -4.26 27.97 5.46
CA SER A 467 -4.50 29.39 5.75
C SER A 467 -5.47 29.57 6.92
N PHE A 468 -6.53 28.76 6.99
CA PHE A 468 -7.50 28.73 8.09
C PHE A 468 -6.82 28.38 9.43
N ILE A 469 -5.96 27.36 9.45
CA ILE A 469 -5.22 26.98 10.66
C ILE A 469 -4.25 28.11 11.07
N LYS A 470 -3.53 28.72 10.13
CA LYS A 470 -2.67 29.89 10.38
C LYS A 470 -3.46 31.08 10.94
N TRP A 471 -4.63 31.33 10.39
CA TRP A 471 -5.53 32.35 10.89
C TRP A 471 -5.93 32.10 12.36
N ARG A 472 -6.31 30.86 12.68
CA ARG A 472 -6.63 30.49 14.08
C ARG A 472 -5.45 30.63 15.03
N GLN A 473 -4.23 30.32 14.59
CA GLN A 473 -3.00 30.42 15.38
C GLN A 473 -2.48 31.87 15.51
N SER A 474 -2.85 32.73 14.54
CA SER A 474 -2.39 34.12 14.49
C SER A 474 -3.03 34.95 15.60
N ARG A 475 -2.23 35.75 16.32
CA ARG A 475 -2.64 36.59 17.44
C ARG A 475 -2.68 38.08 17.12
N ILE A 476 -1.97 38.48 16.07
CA ILE A 476 -1.84 39.86 15.62
C ILE A 476 -2.95 40.15 14.63
N GLN A 477 -3.85 41.12 14.93
CA GLN A 477 -5.03 41.41 14.12
C GLN A 477 -4.76 41.67 12.63
N PRO A 478 -3.76 42.46 12.21
CA PRO A 478 -3.47 42.65 10.78
C PRO A 478 -3.09 41.34 10.07
N LEU A 479 -2.29 40.46 10.73
CA LEU A 479 -1.92 39.17 10.19
C LEU A 479 -3.15 38.23 10.13
N LYS A 480 -4.01 38.29 11.14
CA LYS A 480 -5.28 37.51 11.20
C LYS A 480 -6.18 37.87 10.02
N GLN A 481 -6.38 39.17 9.75
CA GLN A 481 -7.17 39.65 8.60
C GLN A 481 -6.58 39.20 7.26
N ASN A 482 -5.25 39.26 7.11
CA ASN A 482 -4.56 38.82 5.89
C ASN A 482 -4.74 37.31 5.66
N TRP A 483 -4.55 36.48 6.70
CA TRP A 483 -4.73 35.04 6.57
C TRP A 483 -6.20 34.68 6.26
N MET A 484 -7.15 35.41 6.81
CA MET A 484 -8.57 35.22 6.48
C MET A 484 -8.87 35.51 5.01
N ALA A 485 -8.35 36.62 4.48
CA ALA A 485 -8.50 36.97 3.07
C ALA A 485 -7.88 35.89 2.14
N VAL A 486 -6.69 35.40 2.48
CA VAL A 486 -6.04 34.31 1.73
C VAL A 486 -6.86 33.01 1.81
N CYS A 487 -7.41 32.69 2.99
CA CYS A 487 -8.24 31.52 3.20
C CYS A 487 -9.50 31.57 2.32
N LEU A 488 -10.29 32.64 2.45
CA LEU A 488 -11.52 32.80 1.65
C LEU A 488 -11.25 32.77 0.15
N LYS A 489 -10.23 33.49 -0.30
CA LYS A 489 -9.83 33.45 -1.71
C LYS A 489 -9.53 32.04 -2.18
N SER A 490 -8.66 31.31 -1.45
CA SER A 490 -8.28 29.95 -1.85
C SER A 490 -9.45 28.96 -1.83
N LEU A 491 -10.40 29.11 -0.89
CA LEU A 491 -11.59 28.29 -0.84
C LEU A 491 -12.59 28.64 -1.95
N CYS A 492 -12.74 29.93 -2.31
CA CYS A 492 -13.56 30.34 -3.44
C CYS A 492 -12.95 29.83 -4.77
N ASP A 493 -11.63 29.97 -4.95
CA ASP A 493 -10.93 29.41 -6.12
C ASP A 493 -11.16 27.88 -6.21
N ALA A 494 -11.15 27.16 -5.06
CA ALA A 494 -11.45 25.74 -5.03
C ALA A 494 -12.91 25.43 -5.44
N ALA A 495 -13.88 26.23 -4.99
CA ALA A 495 -15.29 26.09 -5.36
C ALA A 495 -15.57 26.39 -6.84
N GLU A 496 -14.80 27.32 -7.45
CA GLU A 496 -14.86 27.59 -8.88
C GLU A 496 -14.34 26.40 -9.71
N HIS A 497 -13.28 25.74 -9.26
CA HIS A 497 -12.71 24.56 -9.94
C HIS A 497 -13.57 23.29 -9.76
N ASP A 498 -14.15 23.08 -8.58
CA ASP A 498 -15.04 21.95 -8.30
C ASP A 498 -16.21 22.38 -7.39
N PRO A 499 -17.35 22.76 -7.96
CA PRO A 499 -18.52 23.15 -7.20
C PRO A 499 -19.25 21.97 -6.51
N ASN A 500 -18.89 20.74 -6.83
CA ASN A 500 -19.52 19.55 -6.25
C ASN A 500 -18.69 18.91 -5.12
N ASP A 501 -17.61 19.54 -4.68
CA ASP A 501 -16.84 19.06 -3.54
C ASP A 501 -17.47 19.51 -2.21
N HIS A 502 -18.04 18.57 -1.46
CA HIS A 502 -18.67 18.84 -0.15
C HIS A 502 -17.68 19.41 0.87
N LEU A 503 -16.39 19.08 0.79
CA LEU A 503 -15.38 19.60 1.73
C LEU A 503 -15.11 21.09 1.52
N VAL A 504 -15.14 21.58 0.29
CA VAL A 504 -14.98 22.99 -0.02
C VAL A 504 -16.10 23.79 0.65
N HIS A 505 -17.35 23.36 0.46
CA HIS A 505 -18.53 23.99 1.08
C HIS A 505 -18.49 23.88 2.62
N PHE A 506 -18.04 22.76 3.16
CA PHE A 506 -17.85 22.60 4.61
C PHE A 506 -16.83 23.60 5.17
N TYR A 507 -15.67 23.78 4.54
CA TYR A 507 -14.66 24.74 5.02
C TYR A 507 -15.08 26.19 4.78
N LEU A 508 -15.81 26.52 3.72
CA LEU A 508 -16.45 27.82 3.54
C LEU A 508 -17.46 28.09 4.66
N ALA A 509 -18.34 27.13 4.96
CA ALA A 509 -19.29 27.23 6.05
C ALA A 509 -18.59 27.42 7.40
N LEU A 510 -17.55 26.65 7.68
CA LEU A 510 -16.77 26.74 8.91
C LEU A 510 -16.09 28.13 9.03
N THR A 511 -15.49 28.62 7.93
CA THR A 511 -14.86 29.94 7.89
C THR A 511 -15.87 31.06 8.14
N HIS A 512 -17.04 31.02 7.49
CA HIS A 512 -18.14 31.96 7.72
C HIS A 512 -18.68 31.90 9.15
N ALA A 513 -18.80 30.68 9.73
CA ALA A 513 -19.21 30.48 11.11
C ALA A 513 -18.25 31.16 12.10
N PHE A 514 -16.94 30.99 11.91
CA PHE A 514 -15.93 31.68 12.72
C PHE A 514 -15.94 33.22 12.51
N CYS A 515 -16.32 33.70 11.33
CA CYS A 515 -16.56 35.13 11.08
C CYS A 515 -17.90 35.65 11.58
N ARG A 516 -18.69 34.79 12.24
CA ARG A 516 -20.05 35.09 12.74
C ARG A 516 -21.08 35.46 11.65
N GLN A 517 -20.82 35.06 10.41
CA GLN A 517 -21.73 35.22 9.28
C GLN A 517 -22.69 34.03 9.19
N VAL A 518 -23.63 33.92 10.16
CA VAL A 518 -24.46 32.73 10.36
C VAL A 518 -25.29 32.36 9.11
N SER A 519 -25.86 33.36 8.42
CA SER A 519 -26.69 33.12 7.23
C SER A 519 -25.92 32.50 6.06
N GLN A 520 -24.71 32.99 5.82
CA GLN A 520 -23.83 32.43 4.80
C GLN A 520 -23.32 31.04 5.19
N ALA A 521 -22.94 30.87 6.45
CA ALA A 521 -22.52 29.57 6.97
C ALA A 521 -23.63 28.50 6.83
N LEU A 522 -24.87 28.85 7.10
CA LEU A 522 -26.04 27.97 6.93
C LEU A 522 -26.30 27.61 5.46
N ALA A 523 -26.10 28.53 4.53
CA ALA A 523 -26.25 28.25 3.11
C ALA A 523 -25.19 27.22 2.64
N GLU A 524 -23.94 27.46 3.01
CA GLU A 524 -22.81 26.60 2.61
C GLU A 524 -22.88 25.21 3.26
N VAL A 525 -23.21 25.12 4.55
CA VAL A 525 -23.30 23.79 5.22
C VAL A 525 -24.47 22.97 4.66
N ARG A 526 -25.60 23.61 4.30
CA ARG A 526 -26.72 22.93 3.63
C ARG A 526 -26.31 22.43 2.23
N MET A 527 -25.46 23.17 1.53
CA MET A 527 -24.93 22.74 0.24
C MET A 527 -23.99 21.53 0.42
N ALA A 528 -23.09 21.56 1.41
CA ALA A 528 -22.22 20.43 1.74
C ALA A 528 -23.04 19.15 2.05
N LEU A 529 -24.13 19.27 2.83
CA LEU A 529 -25.00 18.15 3.18
C LEU A 529 -25.91 17.68 2.02
N ARG A 530 -26.23 18.53 1.06
CA ARG A 530 -26.90 18.11 -0.18
C ARG A 530 -26.00 17.24 -1.04
N LEU A 531 -24.70 17.55 -1.07
CA LEU A 531 -23.71 16.77 -1.81
C LEU A 531 -23.39 15.46 -1.11
N ARG A 532 -23.25 15.50 0.22
CA ARG A 532 -22.97 14.31 1.04
C ARG A 532 -23.73 14.41 2.38
N GLY A 533 -24.88 13.75 2.45
CA GLY A 533 -25.76 13.78 3.64
C GLY A 533 -25.15 13.19 4.90
N GLU A 534 -24.27 12.20 4.75
CA GLU A 534 -23.61 11.47 5.84
C GLU A 534 -22.34 12.17 6.38
N HIS A 535 -22.02 13.39 5.95
CA HIS A 535 -20.79 14.07 6.38
C HIS A 535 -20.93 14.58 7.81
N LEU A 536 -20.42 13.82 8.77
CA LEU A 536 -20.52 14.06 10.21
C LEU A 536 -20.04 15.45 10.66
N PRO A 537 -18.87 15.99 10.22
CA PRO A 537 -18.46 17.34 10.60
C PRO A 537 -19.43 18.43 10.14
N SER A 538 -20.10 18.25 8.99
CA SER A 538 -21.12 19.18 8.52
C SER A 538 -22.40 19.10 9.36
N LEU A 539 -22.80 17.91 9.81
CA LEU A 539 -23.94 17.73 10.72
C LEU A 539 -23.68 18.37 12.08
N LEU A 540 -22.46 18.20 12.62
CA LEU A 540 -22.02 18.88 13.85
C LEU A 540 -22.04 20.40 13.69
N LEU A 541 -21.52 20.92 12.58
CA LEU A 541 -21.53 22.36 12.32
C LEU A 541 -22.96 22.90 12.17
N LEU A 542 -23.84 22.15 11.49
CA LEU A 542 -25.24 22.53 11.32
C LEU A 542 -25.97 22.60 12.67
N SER A 543 -25.78 21.62 13.56
CA SER A 543 -26.38 21.61 14.90
C SER A 543 -25.93 22.82 15.74
N LEU A 544 -24.63 23.19 15.65
CA LEU A 544 -24.10 24.38 16.31
C LEU A 544 -24.65 25.67 15.70
N LEU A 545 -24.76 25.79 14.40
CA LEU A 545 -25.34 26.96 13.72
C LEU A 545 -26.84 27.13 14.04
N LEU A 546 -27.61 26.04 14.09
CA LEU A 546 -29.00 26.08 14.49
C LEU A 546 -29.22 26.48 15.94
N SER A 547 -28.21 26.27 16.81
CA SER A 547 -28.27 26.74 18.22
C SER A 547 -28.09 28.25 18.38
N THR A 548 -27.66 28.96 17.29
CA THR A 548 -27.45 30.42 17.34
C THR A 548 -28.79 31.19 17.20
N PRO A 549 -29.02 32.28 17.97
CA PRO A 549 -30.23 33.09 17.85
C PRO A 549 -30.46 33.66 16.45
N ALA A 550 -29.42 34.02 15.73
CA ALA A 550 -29.47 34.58 14.38
C ALA A 550 -29.92 33.57 13.28
N ALA A 551 -30.07 32.28 13.60
CA ALA A 551 -30.49 31.25 12.64
C ALA A 551 -32.02 31.31 12.37
N SER A 552 -32.81 32.05 13.16
CA SER A 552 -34.28 32.14 12.95
C SER A 552 -34.65 33.05 11.77
N PRO A 553 -35.60 32.64 10.92
CA PRO A 553 -36.09 33.46 9.82
C PRO A 553 -36.86 34.70 10.29
N SER A 554 -37.32 34.73 11.54
CA SER A 554 -38.04 35.84 12.15
C SER A 554 -37.16 37.04 12.50
N SER A 555 -35.84 36.85 12.68
CA SER A 555 -34.90 37.94 13.00
C SER A 555 -34.61 38.88 11.80
N GLN A 556 -34.96 38.49 10.58
CA GLN A 556 -34.79 39.33 9.37
C GLN A 556 -35.95 40.27 9.07
N MET A 557 -37.10 40.13 9.73
CA MET A 557 -38.31 40.89 9.38
C MET A 557 -38.91 41.77 10.51
N SER A 558 -38.40 41.70 11.73
CA SER A 558 -38.98 42.46 12.85
C SER A 558 -38.12 43.63 13.30
N SER A 559 -38.18 44.72 12.53
CA SER A 559 -37.97 46.09 13.05
C SER A 559 -39.23 46.64 13.73
N SER A 560 -40.19 45.81 14.18
CA SER A 560 -41.36 46.21 14.91
C SER A 560 -41.17 46.04 16.43
N SER A 561 -41.10 47.14 17.10
CA SER A 561 -40.80 47.42 18.50
C SER A 561 -41.78 46.93 19.55
N ASN A 562 -42.39 45.74 19.41
CA ASN A 562 -43.40 45.25 20.39
C ASN A 562 -43.34 43.72 20.62
N ALA A 563 -42.17 43.08 20.54
CA ALA A 563 -42.04 41.70 21.02
C ALA A 563 -41.81 41.73 22.55
N SER A 564 -42.61 40.98 23.30
CA SER A 564 -42.42 40.82 24.75
C SER A 564 -41.18 39.93 24.99
N ILE A 565 -40.48 40.14 26.12
CA ILE A 565 -39.30 39.37 26.52
C ILE A 565 -39.61 37.86 26.55
N ASP A 566 -40.86 37.50 26.92
CA ASP A 566 -41.30 36.10 26.98
C ASP A 566 -41.41 35.44 25.59
N ASP A 567 -41.71 36.18 24.51
CA ASP A 567 -41.80 35.68 23.13
C ASP A 567 -40.40 35.39 22.53
N GLU A 568 -39.36 36.12 22.99
CA GLU A 568 -37.96 35.90 22.55
C GLU A 568 -37.38 34.67 23.22
N GLU A 569 -37.66 34.43 24.52
CA GLU A 569 -37.15 33.23 25.23
C GLU A 569 -37.82 31.96 24.68
N GLU A 570 -39.10 31.97 24.36
CA GLU A 570 -39.82 30.85 23.79
C GLU A 570 -39.34 30.52 22.37
N SER A 571 -38.98 31.53 21.58
CA SER A 571 -38.36 31.36 20.26
C SER A 571 -36.96 30.70 20.35
N HIS A 572 -36.15 31.08 21.33
CA HIS A 572 -34.81 30.49 21.57
C HIS A 572 -34.88 29.03 22.01
N VAL A 573 -35.83 28.67 22.87
CA VAL A 573 -36.05 27.29 23.32
C VAL A 573 -36.44 26.40 22.12
N ASN A 574 -37.35 26.88 21.27
CA ASN A 574 -37.78 26.17 20.07
C ASN A 574 -36.60 25.92 19.07
N GLN A 575 -35.67 26.86 18.95
CA GLN A 575 -34.47 26.71 18.11
C GLN A 575 -33.50 25.66 18.64
N CYS A 576 -33.23 25.70 19.95
CA CYS A 576 -32.39 24.69 20.61
C CYS A 576 -33.03 23.28 20.48
N GLN A 577 -34.36 23.17 20.51
CA GLN A 577 -35.05 21.89 20.27
C GLN A 577 -34.83 21.38 18.84
N GLY A 578 -34.85 22.26 17.82
CA GLY A 578 -34.54 21.89 16.44
C GLY A 578 -33.09 21.38 16.30
N ALA A 579 -32.12 22.03 16.95
CA ALA A 579 -30.75 21.58 16.99
C ALA A 579 -30.57 20.23 17.73
N LEU A 580 -31.34 20.05 18.83
CA LEU A 580 -31.34 18.81 19.61
C LEU A 580 -31.93 17.64 18.81
N SER A 581 -33.07 17.83 18.14
CA SER A 581 -33.69 16.78 17.31
C SER A 581 -32.75 16.34 16.16
N LEU A 582 -32.01 17.27 15.57
CA LEU A 582 -30.97 16.93 14.58
C LEU A 582 -29.84 16.10 15.22
N ALA A 583 -29.36 16.51 16.38
CA ALA A 583 -28.27 15.77 17.08
C ALA A 583 -28.74 14.37 17.50
N GLU A 584 -30.02 14.20 17.90
CA GLU A 584 -30.58 12.89 18.22
C GLU A 584 -30.71 11.99 16.99
N ALA A 585 -31.24 12.50 15.88
CA ALA A 585 -31.31 11.77 14.63
C ALA A 585 -29.94 11.34 14.13
N THR A 586 -28.93 12.21 14.25
CA THR A 586 -27.54 11.84 13.88
C THR A 586 -26.90 10.83 14.81
N LEU A 587 -27.28 10.81 16.10
CA LEU A 587 -26.83 9.81 17.07
C LEU A 587 -27.45 8.43 16.84
N GLU A 588 -28.61 8.31 16.22
CA GLU A 588 -29.16 7.03 15.78
C GLU A 588 -28.25 6.36 14.73
N GLU A 589 -27.63 7.15 13.84
CA GLU A 589 -26.68 6.65 12.84
C GLU A 589 -25.28 6.47 13.42
N TYR A 590 -24.83 7.36 14.31
CA TYR A 590 -23.48 7.39 14.90
C TYR A 590 -23.51 7.30 16.44
N PRO A 591 -23.98 6.20 17.04
CA PRO A 591 -24.24 6.11 18.49
C PRO A 591 -22.98 6.26 19.36
N ASN A 592 -21.80 5.97 18.84
CA ASN A 592 -20.54 5.98 19.57
C ASN A 592 -19.71 7.27 19.37
N ASN A 593 -20.30 8.33 18.83
CA ASN A 593 -19.58 9.58 18.59
C ASN A 593 -19.62 10.51 19.81
N PHE A 594 -18.46 10.72 20.43
CA PHE A 594 -18.31 11.53 21.63
C PHE A 594 -18.51 13.04 21.38
N ASP A 595 -18.18 13.57 20.21
CA ASP A 595 -18.35 14.99 19.90
C ASP A 595 -19.86 15.32 19.72
N LEU A 596 -20.64 14.42 19.13
CA LEU A 596 -22.10 14.54 19.06
C LEU A 596 -22.74 14.47 20.45
N LEU A 597 -22.34 13.51 21.27
CA LEU A 597 -22.81 13.37 22.64
C LEU A 597 -22.46 14.61 23.50
N TYR A 598 -21.29 15.20 23.28
CA TYR A 598 -20.88 16.44 23.93
C TYR A 598 -21.82 17.61 23.58
N ILE A 599 -22.10 17.80 22.27
CA ILE A 599 -23.03 18.86 21.82
C ILE A 599 -24.46 18.59 22.33
N LYS A 600 -24.94 17.33 22.26
CA LYS A 600 -26.22 16.93 22.83
C LYS A 600 -26.35 17.29 24.29
N THR A 601 -25.33 16.99 25.09
CA THR A 601 -25.30 17.32 26.54
C THR A 601 -25.48 18.81 26.78
N LEU A 602 -24.83 19.68 26.00
CA LEU A 602 -24.95 21.12 26.13
C LEU A 602 -26.34 21.64 25.67
N LEU A 603 -26.90 21.04 24.61
CA LEU A 603 -28.26 21.36 24.16
C LEU A 603 -29.31 20.92 25.17
N GLU A 604 -29.19 19.74 25.76
CA GLU A 604 -30.08 19.26 26.84
C GLU A 604 -30.01 20.14 28.08
N GLU A 605 -28.83 20.59 28.46
CA GLU A 605 -28.66 21.54 29.56
C GLU A 605 -29.49 22.83 29.33
N ARG A 606 -29.47 23.36 28.08
CA ARG A 606 -30.18 24.58 27.71
C ARG A 606 -31.68 24.40 27.60
N CYS A 607 -32.15 23.25 27.07
CA CYS A 607 -33.58 22.98 26.82
C CYS A 607 -34.30 22.39 28.05
N PHE A 608 -33.64 21.44 28.74
CA PHE A 608 -34.27 20.64 29.79
C PHE A 608 -33.65 20.78 31.18
N GLY A 609 -32.53 21.49 31.26
CA GLY A 609 -31.79 21.71 32.50
C GLY A 609 -30.66 20.70 32.77
N GLY A 610 -29.81 21.02 33.75
CA GLY A 610 -28.58 20.31 33.99
C GLY A 610 -28.70 18.86 34.48
N GLU A 611 -29.86 18.47 35.07
CA GLU A 611 -30.03 17.09 35.56
C GLU A 611 -30.18 16.09 34.42
N VAL A 612 -30.86 16.46 33.32
CA VAL A 612 -30.97 15.63 32.11
C VAL A 612 -29.62 15.51 31.44
N ALA A 613 -28.89 16.64 31.29
CA ALA A 613 -27.56 16.69 30.74
C ALA A 613 -26.56 15.80 31.48
N LEU A 614 -26.67 15.72 32.82
CA LEU A 614 -25.86 14.81 33.65
C LEU A 614 -26.14 13.33 33.32
N GLY A 615 -27.35 12.97 32.94
CA GLY A 615 -27.71 11.62 32.48
C GLY A 615 -26.87 11.23 31.23
N THR A 616 -26.83 12.12 30.26
CA THR A 616 -26.10 11.93 29.01
C THR A 616 -24.56 11.92 29.26
N ALA A 617 -24.04 12.80 30.15
CA ALA A 617 -22.64 12.79 30.51
C ALA A 617 -22.21 11.48 31.22
N LYS A 618 -23.07 10.90 32.09
CA LYS A 618 -22.84 9.57 32.69
C LYS A 618 -22.88 8.45 31.62
N HIS A 619 -23.78 8.56 30.65
CA HIS A 619 -23.80 7.62 29.51
C HIS A 619 -22.51 7.69 28.70
N MET A 620 -21.96 8.88 28.45
CA MET A 620 -20.66 9.05 27.79
C MET A 620 -19.53 8.32 28.53
N LEU A 621 -19.48 8.42 29.88
CA LEU A 621 -18.49 7.70 30.69
C LEU A 621 -18.68 6.18 30.62
N ALA A 622 -19.91 5.68 30.65
CA ALA A 622 -20.22 4.26 30.54
C ALA A 622 -19.78 3.73 29.14
N LEU A 623 -20.11 4.46 28.09
CA LEU A 623 -19.70 4.17 26.72
C LEU A 623 -18.18 4.16 26.56
N TRP A 624 -17.50 5.15 27.15
CA TRP A 624 -16.03 5.19 27.13
C TRP A 624 -15.42 3.96 27.80
N LYS A 625 -15.92 3.55 28.96
CA LYS A 625 -15.50 2.33 29.65
C LYS A 625 -15.69 1.08 28.77
N GLN A 626 -16.87 0.94 28.19
CA GLN A 626 -17.17 -0.20 27.31
C GLN A 626 -16.23 -0.28 26.11
N LEU A 627 -15.91 0.84 25.47
CA LEU A 627 -15.09 0.85 24.26
C LEU A 627 -13.59 0.68 24.54
N TYR A 628 -13.10 1.17 25.66
CA TYR A 628 -11.65 1.25 25.90
C TYR A 628 -11.14 0.38 27.06
N GLU A 629 -11.95 0.09 28.10
CA GLU A 629 -11.55 -0.79 29.21
C GLU A 629 -11.85 -2.27 28.89
N ASP A 630 -13.02 -2.61 28.33
CA ASP A 630 -13.38 -4.00 28.01
C ASP A 630 -12.57 -4.56 26.84
N SER A 631 -12.12 -3.73 25.91
CA SER A 631 -11.23 -4.15 24.81
C SER A 631 -9.80 -4.48 25.28
N SER A 632 -9.35 -3.93 26.41
CA SER A 632 -8.05 -4.27 26.99
C SER A 632 -8.09 -5.58 27.82
N SER A 633 -9.27 -6.01 28.30
CA SER A 633 -9.43 -7.24 29.08
C SER A 633 -9.63 -8.50 28.21
N SER A 634 -10.15 -8.38 27.01
CA SER A 634 -10.36 -9.53 26.10
C SER A 634 -9.09 -9.98 25.34
N GLY A 635 -8.02 -9.19 25.36
CA GLY A 635 -6.71 -9.58 24.80
C GLY A 635 -5.81 -10.38 25.73
N ALA A 636 -6.19 -10.57 27.01
CA ALA A 636 -5.34 -11.20 28.04
C ALA A 636 -5.72 -12.61 28.43
N ASN A 637 -6.75 -13.22 27.83
CA ASN A 637 -7.23 -14.56 28.21
C ASN A 637 -6.90 -15.65 27.17
N VAL A 638 -5.63 -15.76 26.75
CA VAL A 638 -5.08 -17.04 26.26
C VAL A 638 -3.70 -17.22 26.88
N THR A 639 -3.64 -18.22 27.79
CA THR A 639 -2.46 -18.78 28.46
C THR A 639 -1.86 -17.99 29.63
N SER A 640 -2.23 -18.32 30.85
CA SER A 640 -1.36 -19.06 31.79
C SER A 640 -1.95 -19.17 33.17
N GLU A 641 -2.09 -20.40 33.63
CA GLU A 641 -2.17 -20.71 35.05
C GLU A 641 -0.84 -20.40 35.76
N ASN A 642 -0.97 -19.84 36.99
CA ASN A 642 0.03 -19.76 38.03
C ASN A 642 1.18 -18.73 37.91
N ASN A 643 0.99 -17.50 38.48
CA ASN A 643 1.78 -17.07 39.65
C ASN A 643 1.32 -15.69 40.16
N PRO A 644 1.05 -15.49 41.44
CA PRO A 644 0.73 -14.20 42.03
C PRO A 644 2.02 -13.54 42.54
N ASN A 645 2.38 -12.44 41.94
CA ASN A 645 3.26 -11.39 42.44
C ASN A 645 4.10 -10.82 41.28
N VAL A 646 3.66 -9.72 40.68
CA VAL A 646 4.57 -8.66 40.22
C VAL A 646 3.78 -7.36 40.03
N SER A 647 4.21 -6.38 40.73
CA SER A 647 3.82 -4.97 40.72
C SER A 647 3.99 -4.29 39.36
N HIS A 648 3.13 -3.30 39.12
CA HIS A 648 3.14 -2.30 38.07
C HIS A 648 4.53 -1.88 37.57
N SER A 649 4.74 -2.08 36.23
CA SER A 649 5.71 -1.30 35.49
C SER A 649 5.19 -1.02 34.08
N TYR A 650 4.97 0.25 33.76
CA TYR A 650 4.78 0.75 32.40
C TYR A 650 6.01 0.40 31.58
N SER A 651 5.92 -0.49 30.61
CA SER A 651 7.02 -0.83 29.73
C SER A 651 6.96 -0.02 28.45
N ASN A 652 8.00 0.75 28.25
CA ASN A 652 8.42 1.35 26.99
C ASN A 652 8.47 0.29 25.86
N TYR A 653 7.60 0.44 24.89
CA TYR A 653 7.80 -0.14 23.57
C TYR A 653 8.70 0.83 22.82
N ASP A 654 9.94 0.47 22.65
CA ASP A 654 10.84 0.81 21.56
C ASP A 654 12.28 0.78 22.05
N THR A 655 13.00 -0.26 21.69
CA THR A 655 14.46 -0.18 21.43
C THR A 655 15.10 -1.55 21.14
N ARG A 656 14.34 -2.66 21.01
CA ARG A 656 15.00 -3.98 20.80
C ARG A 656 15.03 -4.51 19.38
N SER A 657 14.28 -3.92 18.42
CA SER A 657 14.27 -4.39 17.03
C SER A 657 15.39 -3.80 16.14
N LEU A 658 16.07 -2.74 16.61
CA LEU A 658 17.13 -2.09 15.83
C LEU A 658 18.55 -2.66 16.05
N ALA A 659 18.76 -3.47 17.07
CA ALA A 659 20.10 -4.00 17.39
C ALA A 659 20.47 -5.31 16.67
N MET A 660 19.49 -6.07 16.14
CA MET A 660 19.77 -7.33 15.44
C MET A 660 20.00 -7.18 13.92
N SER A 661 19.61 -6.02 13.35
CA SER A 661 19.77 -5.77 11.91
C SER A 661 21.16 -5.26 11.52
N ALA A 662 21.94 -4.75 12.47
CA ALA A 662 23.23 -4.13 12.18
C ALA A 662 24.43 -5.11 12.17
N VAL A 663 24.27 -6.29 12.76
CA VAL A 663 25.39 -7.27 12.87
C VAL A 663 25.47 -8.22 11.66
N SER A 664 24.40 -8.32 10.85
CA SER A 664 24.34 -9.24 9.71
C SER A 664 24.88 -8.69 8.39
N ALA A 665 25.22 -7.40 8.31
CA ALA A 665 25.61 -6.75 7.06
C ALA A 665 27.13 -6.70 6.77
N GLN A 666 28.00 -7.17 7.69
CA GLN A 666 29.45 -7.03 7.53
C GLN A 666 30.22 -8.33 7.21
N HIS A 667 29.57 -9.47 7.05
CA HIS A 667 30.25 -10.75 6.77
C HIS A 667 29.66 -11.56 5.61
N ILE A 668 29.23 -10.92 4.52
CA ILE A 668 28.86 -11.61 3.29
C ILE A 668 29.62 -10.99 2.11
N SER A 669 30.90 -11.22 2.09
CA SER A 669 31.70 -11.28 0.88
C SER A 669 32.43 -12.60 0.91
N GLU A 670 32.23 -13.42 -0.11
CA GLU A 670 32.86 -14.74 -0.33
C GLU A 670 32.17 -15.95 0.33
N ALA A 671 31.03 -16.37 -0.21
CA ALA A 671 30.59 -17.77 -0.14
C ALA A 671 29.66 -18.10 -1.32
N ASN A 672 30.10 -19.06 -2.08
CA ASN A 672 29.47 -19.87 -3.15
C ASN A 672 28.01 -19.59 -3.49
N GLU A 673 27.76 -19.24 -4.76
CA GLU A 673 26.48 -18.97 -5.41
C GLU A 673 25.40 -20.07 -5.24
N ARG A 674 25.75 -21.27 -4.79
CA ARG A 674 24.81 -22.36 -4.52
C ARG A 674 24.11 -22.27 -3.17
N GLU A 675 24.73 -21.63 -2.18
CA GLU A 675 24.10 -21.43 -0.85
C GLU A 675 23.17 -20.22 -0.83
N SER A 676 23.30 -19.28 -1.76
CA SER A 676 22.50 -18.05 -1.77
C SER A 676 21.02 -18.28 -2.10
N SER A 677 20.70 -19.28 -2.94
CA SER A 677 19.30 -19.61 -3.29
C SER A 677 18.54 -20.25 -2.12
N ILE A 678 19.17 -21.20 -1.42
CA ILE A 678 18.58 -21.86 -0.24
C ILE A 678 18.42 -20.86 0.91
N TYR A 679 19.39 -19.95 1.07
CA TYR A 679 19.32 -18.89 2.08
C TYR A 679 18.21 -17.89 1.77
N ALA A 680 18.04 -17.47 0.53
CA ALA A 680 16.98 -16.58 0.10
C ALA A 680 15.58 -17.22 0.31
N GLN A 681 15.45 -18.52 0.04
CA GLN A 681 14.21 -19.26 0.30
C GLN A 681 13.90 -19.37 1.79
N SER A 682 14.91 -19.64 2.64
CA SER A 682 14.73 -19.72 4.09
C SER A 682 14.34 -18.36 4.71
N VAL A 683 14.94 -17.27 4.23
CA VAL A 683 14.60 -15.91 4.66
C VAL A 683 13.20 -15.53 4.20
N ALA A 684 12.80 -15.90 2.96
CA ALA A 684 11.46 -15.64 2.47
C ALA A 684 10.40 -16.44 3.25
N ALA A 685 10.68 -17.71 3.57
CA ALA A 685 9.79 -18.53 4.38
C ALA A 685 9.63 -17.99 5.82
N ALA A 686 10.73 -17.59 6.46
CA ALA A 686 10.70 -17.00 7.80
C ALA A 686 9.93 -15.68 7.83
N ARG A 687 10.05 -14.85 6.79
CA ARG A 687 9.30 -13.59 6.65
C ARG A 687 7.82 -13.84 6.38
N ALA A 688 7.47 -14.85 5.60
CA ALA A 688 6.08 -15.26 5.38
C ALA A 688 5.44 -15.76 6.68
N GLU A 689 6.15 -16.56 7.46
CA GLU A 689 5.69 -17.07 8.74
C GLU A 689 5.49 -15.94 9.76
N GLN A 690 6.41 -14.97 9.82
CA GLN A 690 6.28 -13.78 10.66
C GLN A 690 5.11 -12.90 10.22
N ALA A 691 4.94 -12.66 8.92
CA ALA A 691 3.82 -11.88 8.40
C ALA A 691 2.46 -12.52 8.70
N LEU A 692 2.37 -13.84 8.65
CA LEU A 692 1.14 -14.59 8.95
C LEU A 692 0.85 -14.66 10.46
N SER A 693 1.87 -14.71 11.31
CA SER A 693 1.68 -14.62 12.77
C SER A 693 1.16 -13.23 13.18
N ASP A 694 1.60 -12.17 12.49
CA ASP A 694 1.15 -10.80 12.75
C ASP A 694 -0.27 -10.55 12.22
N VAL A 695 -0.75 -11.27 11.21
CA VAL A 695 -2.14 -11.19 10.69
C VAL A 695 -3.15 -11.59 11.79
N THR A 696 -2.86 -12.59 12.58
CA THR A 696 -3.76 -13.03 13.67
C THR A 696 -3.88 -12.01 14.79
N SER A 697 -2.82 -11.22 15.03
CA SER A 697 -2.83 -10.12 16.00
C SER A 697 -3.38 -8.79 15.40
N SER A 698 -3.31 -8.62 14.09
CA SER A 698 -3.72 -7.38 13.39
C SER A 698 -5.21 -7.34 13.05
N MET A 699 -5.91 -8.47 13.00
CA MET A 699 -7.36 -8.51 12.76
C MET A 699 -8.17 -7.83 13.87
N CYS A 700 -7.56 -7.59 15.05
CA CYS A 700 -8.18 -6.85 16.15
C CYS A 700 -7.96 -5.33 16.10
N SER A 701 -7.18 -4.78 15.14
CA SER A 701 -6.76 -3.37 15.14
C SER A 701 -7.26 -2.54 13.95
N SER A 702 -8.33 -2.95 13.27
CA SER A 702 -8.94 -2.18 12.16
C SER A 702 -9.91 -1.07 12.61
N LEU A 703 -9.94 -0.72 13.90
CA LEU A 703 -10.59 0.50 14.36
C LEU A 703 -9.70 1.71 14.08
N PRO A 704 -10.26 2.84 13.61
CA PRO A 704 -9.52 4.08 13.44
C PRO A 704 -8.85 4.39 14.78
N LYS A 705 -7.52 4.61 14.79
CA LYS A 705 -6.77 4.94 16.00
C LYS A 705 -7.40 6.19 16.60
N PRO A 706 -8.19 6.12 17.66
CA PRO A 706 -8.71 7.30 18.33
C PRO A 706 -7.51 8.07 18.86
N GLY A 707 -7.62 9.41 18.88
CA GLY A 707 -6.73 10.20 19.71
C GLY A 707 -6.70 9.59 21.11
N PRO A 708 -5.62 9.79 21.91
CA PRO A 708 -5.41 8.99 23.11
C PRO A 708 -6.68 8.96 23.96
N ALA A 709 -7.18 7.78 24.25
CA ALA A 709 -8.47 7.53 24.93
C ALA A 709 -8.62 8.36 26.22
N TRP A 710 -7.50 8.64 26.89
CA TRP A 710 -7.46 9.50 28.08
C TRP A 710 -7.86 10.96 27.80
N GLN A 711 -7.65 11.50 26.59
CA GLN A 711 -8.08 12.88 26.27
C GLN A 711 -9.60 12.97 26.18
N VAL A 712 -10.26 11.96 25.62
CA VAL A 712 -11.71 11.88 25.58
C VAL A 712 -12.26 11.76 27.00
N GLN A 713 -11.67 10.90 27.82
CA GLN A 713 -12.05 10.74 29.23
C GLN A 713 -11.88 12.04 30.01
N LEU A 714 -10.77 12.76 29.81
CA LEU A 714 -10.53 14.05 30.43
C LEU A 714 -11.62 15.07 30.07
N LYS A 715 -11.98 15.17 28.77
CA LYS A 715 -13.06 16.04 28.32
C LYS A 715 -14.41 15.72 28.99
N ILE A 716 -14.74 14.43 29.14
CA ILE A 716 -15.99 14.00 29.80
C ILE A 716 -15.97 14.39 31.29
N TRP A 717 -14.87 14.16 32.02
CA TRP A 717 -14.77 14.56 33.43
C TRP A 717 -14.89 16.07 33.63
N LEU A 718 -14.26 16.87 32.75
CA LEU A 718 -14.34 18.33 32.81
C LEU A 718 -15.78 18.80 32.54
N LEU A 719 -16.45 18.27 31.49
CA LEU A 719 -17.84 18.59 31.20
C LEU A 719 -18.76 18.24 32.38
N THR A 720 -18.63 17.03 32.92
CA THR A 720 -19.43 16.58 34.08
C THR A 720 -19.20 17.46 35.30
N GLY A 721 -17.93 17.86 35.54
CA GLY A 721 -17.57 18.76 36.62
C GLY A 721 -18.18 20.15 36.45
N GLU A 722 -18.18 20.74 35.25
CA GLU A 722 -18.81 22.03 34.95
C GLU A 722 -20.34 21.99 35.16
N LEU A 723 -20.99 20.90 34.74
CA LEU A 723 -22.44 20.70 34.99
C LEU A 723 -22.74 20.64 36.49
N TYR A 724 -21.94 19.93 37.28
CA TYR A 724 -22.12 19.89 38.73
C TYR A 724 -21.91 21.29 39.38
N VAL A 725 -20.94 22.07 38.88
CA VAL A 725 -20.74 23.47 39.36
C VAL A 725 -21.97 24.30 39.09
N ARG A 726 -22.58 24.23 37.87
CA ARG A 726 -23.79 24.99 37.52
C ARG A 726 -25.00 24.57 38.32
N LEU A 727 -25.08 23.30 38.76
CA LEU A 727 -26.13 22.77 39.64
C LEU A 727 -25.86 23.07 41.13
N GLY A 728 -24.78 23.73 41.48
CA GLY A 728 -24.40 24.03 42.85
C GLY A 728 -23.90 22.84 43.68
N LYS A 729 -23.64 21.67 43.04
CA LYS A 729 -23.16 20.44 43.68
C LYS A 729 -21.62 20.44 43.73
N CYS A 730 -21.05 21.25 44.61
CA CYS A 730 -19.59 21.52 44.66
C CYS A 730 -18.75 20.29 45.05
N GLU A 731 -19.27 19.36 45.84
CA GLU A 731 -18.51 18.16 46.30
C GLU A 731 -18.33 17.17 45.16
N GLU A 732 -19.39 16.93 44.38
CA GLU A 732 -19.33 16.09 43.20
C GLU A 732 -18.47 16.69 42.10
N ALA A 733 -18.52 18.03 41.93
CA ALA A 733 -17.63 18.73 41.00
C ALA A 733 -16.15 18.59 41.41
N LEU A 734 -15.86 18.63 42.71
CA LEU A 734 -14.49 18.42 43.22
C LEU A 734 -14.00 17.02 42.96
N ALA A 735 -14.85 15.99 43.12
CA ALA A 735 -14.53 14.61 42.79
C ALA A 735 -14.19 14.47 41.28
N CYS A 736 -14.98 15.08 40.40
CA CYS A 736 -14.70 15.10 38.96
C CYS A 736 -13.38 15.82 38.64
N ALA A 737 -13.07 16.91 39.32
CA ALA A 737 -11.80 17.64 39.18
C ALA A 737 -10.60 16.84 39.68
N GLN A 738 -10.77 15.97 40.69
CA GLN A 738 -9.75 15.04 41.15
C GLN A 738 -9.46 13.94 40.12
N GLU A 739 -10.50 13.32 39.56
CA GLU A 739 -10.34 12.32 38.48
C GLU A 739 -9.66 12.94 37.26
N ALA A 740 -10.09 14.12 36.84
CA ALA A 740 -9.45 14.87 35.75
C ALA A 740 -7.97 15.19 36.04
N ALA A 741 -7.62 15.50 37.32
CA ALA A 741 -6.26 15.78 37.74
C ALA A 741 -5.34 14.53 37.74
N ILE A 742 -5.91 13.34 37.97
CA ILE A 742 -5.15 12.07 37.87
C ILE A 742 -4.73 11.85 36.40
N LEU A 743 -5.63 12.15 35.44
CA LEU A 743 -5.34 11.99 34.03
C LEU A 743 -4.35 13.05 33.49
N SER A 744 -4.50 14.29 33.95
CA SER A 744 -3.66 15.41 33.49
C SER A 744 -3.45 16.46 34.61
N PRO A 745 -2.46 16.26 35.49
CA PRO A 745 -2.23 17.13 36.65
C PRO A 745 -1.81 18.54 36.28
N ALA A 746 -1.17 18.77 35.15
CA ALA A 746 -0.71 20.07 34.65
C ALA A 746 -1.66 20.72 33.65
N SER A 747 -2.92 20.30 33.58
CA SER A 747 -3.90 20.88 32.65
C SER A 747 -4.47 22.20 33.17
N HIS A 748 -4.42 23.23 32.30
CA HIS A 748 -5.07 24.52 32.63
C HIS A 748 -6.58 24.38 32.76
N HIS A 749 -7.24 23.43 32.09
CA HIS A 749 -8.67 23.15 32.24
C HIS A 749 -9.02 22.63 33.65
N VAL A 750 -8.17 21.75 34.21
CA VAL A 750 -8.36 21.25 35.58
C VAL A 750 -8.24 22.38 36.59
N MET A 751 -7.24 23.27 36.42
CA MET A 751 -7.09 24.44 37.29
C MET A 751 -8.26 25.42 37.14
N TYR A 752 -8.78 25.58 35.92
CA TYR A 752 -9.95 26.38 35.65
C TYR A 752 -11.20 25.81 36.36
N LEU A 753 -11.45 24.52 36.27
CA LEU A 753 -12.58 23.87 36.95
C LEU A 753 -12.49 24.04 38.50
N ARG A 754 -11.31 23.85 39.07
CA ARG A 754 -11.08 24.12 40.51
C ARG A 754 -11.36 25.59 40.88
N GLY A 755 -10.94 26.51 40.02
CA GLY A 755 -11.25 27.92 40.19
C GLY A 755 -12.73 28.20 40.22
N LEU A 756 -13.54 27.59 39.31
CA LEU A 756 -14.99 27.70 39.28
C LEU A 756 -15.64 27.15 40.56
N ILE A 757 -15.17 26.02 41.08
CA ILE A 757 -15.68 25.44 42.32
C ILE A 757 -15.48 26.41 43.51
N HIS A 758 -14.34 27.06 43.64
CA HIS A 758 -14.09 28.04 44.71
C HIS A 758 -14.88 29.33 44.45
N GLU A 759 -15.06 29.75 43.23
CA GLU A 759 -15.90 30.90 42.88
C GLU A 759 -17.37 30.70 43.32
N THR A 760 -17.96 29.53 43.07
CA THR A 760 -19.32 29.17 43.49
C THR A 760 -19.45 29.06 45.00
N LYS A 761 -18.38 28.72 45.72
CA LYS A 761 -18.31 28.78 47.20
C LYS A 761 -18.11 30.21 47.74
N ASN A 762 -18.01 31.24 46.88
CA ASN A 762 -17.67 32.63 47.20
C ASN A 762 -16.26 32.80 47.82
N GLU A 763 -15.36 31.85 47.63
CA GLU A 763 -13.96 31.90 48.06
C GLU A 763 -13.10 32.58 46.99
N PHE A 764 -13.31 33.89 46.74
CA PHE A 764 -12.71 34.62 45.61
C PHE A 764 -11.18 34.73 45.70
N ALA A 765 -10.58 34.65 46.90
CA ALA A 765 -9.14 34.66 47.06
C ALA A 765 -8.46 33.39 46.53
N ASP A 766 -9.06 32.22 46.81
CA ASP A 766 -8.57 30.93 46.35
C ASP A 766 -8.89 30.71 44.86
N ALA A 767 -10.09 31.08 44.42
CA ALA A 767 -10.47 31.10 43.04
C ALA A 767 -9.48 31.88 42.16
N LYS A 768 -9.10 33.11 42.60
CA LYS A 768 -8.08 33.93 41.94
C LYS A 768 -6.75 33.21 41.80
N THR A 769 -6.31 32.45 42.81
CA THR A 769 -5.03 31.72 42.75
C THR A 769 -5.08 30.59 41.68
N TYR A 770 -6.20 29.86 41.64
CA TYR A 770 -6.37 28.80 40.63
C TYR A 770 -6.51 29.36 39.21
N PHE A 771 -7.27 30.42 38.97
CA PHE A 771 -7.34 31.07 37.66
C PHE A 771 -6.00 31.69 37.24
N LYS A 772 -5.21 32.24 38.17
CA LYS A 772 -3.85 32.72 37.91
C LYS A 772 -2.92 31.57 37.52
N ASN A 773 -3.02 30.41 38.17
CA ASN A 773 -2.28 29.22 37.80
C ASN A 773 -2.71 28.71 36.40
N ALA A 774 -3.99 28.69 36.10
CA ALA A 774 -4.50 28.32 34.77
C ALA A 774 -3.99 29.27 33.68
N THR A 775 -3.97 30.60 33.96
CA THR A 775 -3.42 31.58 33.00
C THR A 775 -1.91 31.53 32.87
N SER A 776 -1.16 31.10 33.90
CA SER A 776 0.28 30.88 33.76
C SER A 776 0.63 29.65 32.95
N LEU A 777 -0.19 28.60 33.00
CA LEU A 777 -0.07 27.42 32.14
C LEU A 777 -0.50 27.71 30.67
N SER A 778 -1.58 28.45 30.49
CA SER A 778 -2.09 28.88 29.20
C SER A 778 -2.47 30.37 29.23
N PRO A 779 -1.57 31.28 28.81
CA PRO A 779 -1.80 32.73 28.88
C PRO A 779 -2.97 33.24 28.03
N PHE A 780 -3.49 32.39 27.11
CA PHE A 780 -4.56 32.75 26.16
C PHE A 780 -5.86 32.01 26.42
N HIS A 781 -6.00 31.37 27.57
CA HIS A 781 -7.24 30.72 27.97
C HIS A 781 -8.24 31.77 28.41
N ILE A 782 -9.07 32.22 27.51
CA ILE A 782 -10.02 33.31 27.67
C ILE A 782 -10.98 33.10 28.86
N PRO A 783 -11.59 31.92 29.06
CA PRO A 783 -12.45 31.69 30.21
C PRO A 783 -11.75 31.93 31.55
N SER A 784 -10.48 31.48 31.70
CA SER A 784 -9.71 31.73 32.92
C SER A 784 -9.43 33.20 33.15
N LEU A 785 -9.14 33.99 32.11
CA LEU A 785 -8.91 35.41 32.20
C LEU A 785 -10.20 36.19 32.56
N GLN A 786 -11.36 35.77 32.04
CA GLN A 786 -12.68 36.35 32.35
C GLN A 786 -13.00 36.19 33.83
N HIS A 787 -12.93 34.94 34.33
CA HIS A 787 -13.19 34.66 35.74
C HIS A 787 -12.15 35.26 36.68
N LEU A 788 -10.86 35.34 36.24
CA LEU A 788 -9.83 36.07 36.99
C LEU A 788 -10.19 37.55 37.13
N GLY A 789 -10.67 38.17 36.02
CA GLY A 789 -11.12 39.56 36.06
C GLY A 789 -12.29 39.78 37.05
N LEU A 790 -13.29 38.87 37.04
CA LEU A 790 -14.41 38.89 37.97
C LEU A 790 -13.99 38.69 39.43
N CYS A 791 -13.13 37.71 39.72
CA CYS A 791 -12.61 37.50 41.10
C CYS A 791 -11.85 38.72 41.61
N VAL A 792 -11.05 39.37 40.75
CA VAL A 792 -10.32 40.61 41.10
C VAL A 792 -11.29 41.76 41.35
N HIS A 793 -12.39 41.84 40.62
CA HIS A 793 -13.49 42.81 40.84
C HIS A 793 -14.15 42.59 42.19
N TYR A 794 -14.57 41.37 42.54
CA TYR A 794 -15.19 41.04 43.81
C TYR A 794 -14.26 41.27 45.01
N LEU A 795 -12.94 41.18 44.81
CA LEU A 795 -11.94 41.55 45.81
C LEU A 795 -11.66 43.08 45.92
N GLY A 796 -12.45 43.93 45.23
CA GLY A 796 -12.41 45.39 45.31
C GLY A 796 -11.32 46.04 44.40
N SER A 797 -10.61 45.30 43.58
CA SER A 797 -9.54 45.86 42.71
C SER A 797 -10.05 46.17 41.30
N HIS A 798 -11.05 47.11 41.18
CA HIS A 798 -11.78 47.36 39.92
C HIS A 798 -10.87 47.76 38.75
N ARG A 799 -9.86 48.59 38.93
CA ARG A 799 -8.93 49.00 37.86
C ARG A 799 -8.10 47.84 37.27
N LEU A 800 -7.71 46.88 38.13
CA LEU A 800 -6.99 45.71 37.68
C LEU A 800 -7.94 44.77 36.95
N ALA A 801 -9.17 44.63 37.43
CA ALA A 801 -10.23 43.86 36.74
C ALA A 801 -10.53 44.42 35.36
N GLU A 802 -10.68 45.74 35.24
CA GLU A 802 -10.86 46.42 33.95
C GLU A 802 -9.72 46.11 32.96
N LYS A 803 -8.47 46.23 33.45
CA LYS A 803 -7.31 45.94 32.61
C LYS A 803 -7.28 44.51 32.12
N THR A 804 -7.58 43.54 33.01
CA THR A 804 -7.61 42.12 32.63
C THR A 804 -8.74 41.82 31.65
N LEU A 805 -9.93 42.38 31.83
CA LEU A 805 -11.08 42.18 30.94
C LEU A 805 -10.91 42.90 29.60
N ARG A 806 -10.27 44.05 29.53
CA ARG A 806 -9.89 44.69 28.27
C ARG A 806 -8.90 43.81 27.45
N GLU A 807 -7.99 43.12 28.13
CA GLU A 807 -7.09 42.22 27.46
C GLU A 807 -7.84 40.97 26.93
N THR A 808 -8.85 40.45 27.66
CA THR A 808 -9.70 39.36 27.13
C THR A 808 -10.46 39.79 25.88
N VAL A 809 -11.06 40.99 25.88
CA VAL A 809 -11.76 41.56 24.71
C VAL A 809 -10.80 41.77 23.53
N ARG A 810 -9.55 42.15 23.79
CA ARG A 810 -8.54 42.31 22.74
C ARG A 810 -8.12 40.96 22.15
N LEU A 811 -8.02 39.91 22.95
CA LEU A 811 -7.69 38.57 22.51
C LEU A 811 -8.83 37.95 21.72
N ASP A 812 -10.05 38.10 22.20
CA ASP A 812 -11.25 37.61 21.54
C ASP A 812 -12.39 38.64 21.58
N PRO A 813 -12.54 39.45 20.52
CA PRO A 813 -13.59 40.46 20.42
C PRO A 813 -14.99 39.88 20.31
N VAL A 814 -15.13 38.58 19.98
CA VAL A 814 -16.44 37.90 19.78
C VAL A 814 -16.87 37.08 21.00
N ALA A 815 -16.18 37.21 22.15
CA ALA A 815 -16.59 36.58 23.39
C ALA A 815 -17.62 37.46 24.11
N GLU A 816 -18.88 37.10 24.09
CA GLU A 816 -20.00 37.81 24.74
C GLU A 816 -19.73 38.07 26.22
N THR A 817 -19.32 37.03 26.97
CA THR A 817 -19.10 37.08 28.40
C THR A 817 -17.98 38.07 28.79
N SER A 818 -16.98 38.29 27.91
CA SER A 818 -15.93 39.28 28.14
C SER A 818 -16.44 40.71 28.14
N TRP A 819 -17.33 41.03 27.19
CA TRP A 819 -17.98 42.34 27.09
C TRP A 819 -18.96 42.58 28.22
N TYR A 820 -19.77 41.57 28.56
CA TYR A 820 -20.71 41.66 29.69
C TYR A 820 -19.99 41.90 31.02
N ASN A 821 -18.92 41.13 31.31
CA ASN A 821 -18.13 41.28 32.52
C ASN A 821 -17.39 42.63 32.59
N LEU A 822 -16.89 43.11 31.43
CA LEU A 822 -16.31 44.44 31.33
C LEU A 822 -17.34 45.54 31.64
N GLY A 823 -18.58 45.41 31.11
CA GLY A 823 -19.66 46.32 31.41
C GLY A 823 -19.96 46.39 32.92
N LYS A 824 -20.05 45.24 33.60
CA LYS A 824 -20.27 45.10 35.04
C LYS A 824 -19.19 45.82 35.89
N VAL A 825 -17.93 45.68 35.49
CA VAL A 825 -16.81 46.33 36.16
C VAL A 825 -16.84 47.84 35.94
N LEU A 826 -17.10 48.32 34.72
CA LEU A 826 -17.22 49.75 34.39
C LEU A 826 -18.39 50.41 35.11
N GLU A 827 -19.53 49.74 35.23
CA GLU A 827 -20.70 50.19 36.01
C GLU A 827 -20.32 50.38 37.49
N ALA A 828 -19.63 49.41 38.09
CA ALA A 828 -19.16 49.52 39.47
C ALA A 828 -18.09 50.64 39.67
N MET A 829 -17.43 51.09 38.61
CA MET A 829 -16.50 52.22 38.63
C MET A 829 -17.19 53.57 38.41
N GLY A 830 -18.45 53.56 38.01
CA GLY A 830 -19.23 54.75 37.70
C GLY A 830 -19.14 55.27 36.29
N ASP A 831 -18.47 54.53 35.40
CA ASP A 831 -18.32 54.88 33.96
C ASP A 831 -19.50 54.32 33.12
N TYR A 832 -20.70 54.87 33.37
CA TYR A 832 -21.98 54.36 32.80
C TYR A 832 -22.04 54.38 31.27
N ASP A 833 -21.44 55.36 30.60
CA ASP A 833 -21.41 55.46 29.15
C ASP A 833 -20.61 54.29 28.51
N LEU A 834 -19.46 53.96 29.10
CA LEU A 834 -18.65 52.86 28.61
C LEU A 834 -19.27 51.50 28.98
N ALA A 835 -19.93 51.41 30.14
CA ALA A 835 -20.66 50.24 30.56
C ALA A 835 -21.83 49.94 29.59
N ALA A 836 -22.67 50.95 29.27
CA ALA A 836 -23.73 50.80 28.30
C ALA A 836 -23.29 50.34 26.92
N ARG A 837 -22.19 50.91 26.41
CA ARG A 837 -21.56 50.44 25.15
C ARG A 837 -21.07 48.99 25.20
N SER A 838 -20.46 48.61 26.33
CA SER A 838 -20.01 47.23 26.52
C SER A 838 -21.14 46.24 26.59
N TYR A 839 -22.27 46.58 27.26
CA TYR A 839 -23.48 45.73 27.25
C TYR A 839 -24.13 45.65 25.90
N SER A 840 -24.23 46.78 25.16
CA SER A 840 -24.77 46.77 23.79
C SER A 840 -23.98 45.84 22.86
N THR A 841 -22.64 45.93 22.97
CA THR A 841 -21.74 45.03 22.18
C THR A 841 -21.92 43.58 22.62
N ALA A 842 -22.11 43.30 23.90
CA ALA A 842 -22.34 41.94 24.39
C ALA A 842 -23.65 41.37 23.79
N LEU A 843 -24.73 42.15 23.73
CA LEU A 843 -26.02 41.75 23.11
C LEU A 843 -25.89 41.50 21.60
N GLU A 844 -25.14 42.35 20.89
CA GLU A 844 -24.88 42.14 19.45
C GLU A 844 -24.14 40.84 19.19
N VAL A 845 -23.10 40.56 19.99
CA VAL A 845 -22.31 39.34 19.87
C VAL A 845 -23.14 38.11 20.26
N GLN A 846 -24.02 38.21 21.26
CA GLN A 846 -24.88 37.12 21.71
C GLN A 846 -25.75 36.56 20.59
N GLN A 847 -26.28 37.41 19.71
CA GLN A 847 -27.11 36.94 18.60
C GLN A 847 -26.44 35.93 17.68
N SER A 848 -25.12 35.99 17.54
CA SER A 848 -24.33 35.10 16.69
C SER A 848 -23.56 34.03 17.47
N SER A 849 -23.75 33.94 18.78
CA SER A 849 -22.98 33.00 19.63
C SER A 849 -23.62 31.61 19.65
N PRO A 850 -22.88 30.53 19.27
CA PRO A 850 -23.36 29.15 19.38
C PRO A 850 -23.27 28.65 20.80
N ILE A 851 -23.99 27.55 21.10
CA ILE A 851 -24.01 26.91 22.43
C ILE A 851 -22.63 26.32 22.81
N ALA A 852 -21.83 25.88 21.83
CA ALA A 852 -20.44 25.48 22.00
C ALA A 852 -19.57 26.20 20.97
N PRO A 853 -18.29 26.45 21.27
CA PRO A 853 -17.41 27.11 20.31
C PRO A 853 -17.26 26.28 19.04
N PHE A 854 -17.24 26.91 17.84
CA PHE A 854 -17.07 26.23 16.55
C PHE A 854 -15.75 25.45 16.46
N SER A 855 -14.80 25.66 17.36
CA SER A 855 -13.61 24.85 17.51
C SER A 855 -13.87 23.41 17.97
N ALA A 856 -15.07 23.11 18.45
CA ALA A 856 -15.50 21.74 18.77
C ALA A 856 -15.71 20.88 17.52
N VAL A 857 -15.94 21.51 16.35
CA VAL A 857 -16.04 20.78 15.08
C VAL A 857 -14.66 20.31 14.64
N PRO A 858 -14.47 18.98 14.42
CA PRO A 858 -13.19 18.45 14.01
C PRO A 858 -12.84 18.91 12.58
N LEU A 859 -11.54 19.13 12.32
CA LEU A 859 -11.04 19.35 10.96
C LEU A 859 -10.99 18.01 10.22
N CYS A 860 -11.42 18.00 8.97
CA CYS A 860 -11.48 16.81 8.13
C CYS A 860 -10.52 16.97 6.93
N PHE A 861 -9.70 15.95 6.67
CA PHE A 861 -8.71 15.92 5.60
C PHE A 861 -8.94 14.74 4.64
N GLU A 862 -10.17 14.50 4.23
CA GLU A 862 -10.53 13.39 3.32
C GLU A 862 -9.83 13.43 1.96
#